data_11093143fa338777cb69df208d59d355
#
_entry.id   11093143fa338777cb69df208d59d355
#
_cell.length_a   1.000
_cell.length_b   1.000
_cell.length_c   1.000
_cell.angle_alpha   90.00
_cell.angle_beta   90.00
_cell.angle_gamma   90.00
#
_symmetry.space_group_name_H-M   'P 1'
#
loop_
_entity.id
_entity.type
_entity.pdbx_description
1 polymer ?
#
loop_
_entity_poly.entity_id
_entity_poly.type
_entity_poly.pdbx_seq_one_letter_code
_entity_poly.pdbx_strand_id
1 'polypeptide(L)'
;MAKKTKDSSRLKNRAKEVQNDELTEALSSEQSASNRGVTKKTLSFMLSFAWREKRSLYLLYLVRFIGSALGQLKILLLPKLLVDELMAVIGGESADQHLKRIIIFAAITVVAELLSNVLVNIADSKRNVYAQIFNARFSEMLSAKSMGMEFAYTENPKVLDKQNEAKEGISWYSGGLVSILDCLYQVVFNLLLMTVSVGVIAVYCPLLLPVQIVLMLLVCYFKYRNQLINTEFFLKLAKGNRIFGYVLYELAEFCYGKDIRMYDSGDMMCNKGEKLGKMQVGLWADQAHRQLKNDFGSDLANALRDGVSYLYMGLRVLWGKITVGEFTLSVSAASALYQSLMGIGQNLQQVGEKCNYAYRFLEFLDYPDSAVHGDKPVSGTEHVIEFRDVSFKYPRAEEYTLRHVNITIRPNEHLSIVGLNGAGKTTFIKLLCRLYDVTEGAILVDGVDIREYSEEEYRKLFSVVFQDFAIFAFSLRENIEMGNVEFETDDAAKRDACVRETLSLSGLKEDAEKLPNGLDTTLYKSFDEKGTELSGGQRQKTAISRALYRNAPIVILDEPTAALDPVAEYDIYRKFDTLVGQKSAIYISHRLSSCKFCDRIAVFSDGTIKEYGTHEDLVNLPGGIYAEMFHAQAQYYVG
;
A
#
# COMPACT_ATOMS: atom_id res chain seq x y z
N MET A 1 -9.01 -49.39 -22.02
CA MET A 1 -9.47 -48.13 -21.44
C MET A 1 -9.22 -47.99 -19.92
N ALA A 2 -9.32 -49.03 -19.12
CA ALA A 2 -9.17 -48.96 -17.64
C ALA A 2 -7.73 -48.66 -17.11
N LYS A 3 -6.68 -48.88 -17.90
CA LYS A 3 -5.29 -48.59 -17.47
C LYS A 3 -4.90 -47.11 -17.60
N LYS A 4 -5.51 -46.38 -18.56
CA LYS A 4 -5.27 -44.92 -18.77
C LYS A 4 -5.94 -44.04 -17.69
N THR A 5 -7.05 -44.49 -17.12
CA THR A 5 -7.77 -43.78 -16.06
C THR A 5 -7.09 -43.88 -14.69
N LYS A 6 -6.36 -44.99 -14.41
CA LYS A 6 -5.61 -45.17 -13.18
C LYS A 6 -4.31 -44.35 -13.13
N ASP A 7 -3.66 -44.12 -14.27
CA ASP A 7 -2.46 -43.29 -14.33
C ASP A 7 -2.80 -41.78 -14.23
N SER A 8 -3.92 -41.34 -14.80
CA SER A 8 -4.34 -39.93 -14.67
C SER A 8 -4.77 -39.57 -13.25
N SER A 9 -5.34 -40.52 -12.50
CA SER A 9 -5.67 -40.31 -11.07
C SER A 9 -4.44 -40.31 -10.17
N ARG A 10 -3.42 -41.13 -10.46
CA ARG A 10 -2.13 -41.12 -9.75
C ARG A 10 -1.34 -39.84 -10.01
N LEU A 11 -1.31 -39.33 -11.24
CA LEU A 11 -0.68 -38.05 -11.57
C LEU A 11 -1.39 -36.87 -10.92
N LYS A 12 -2.72 -36.88 -10.85
CA LYS A 12 -3.51 -35.86 -10.14
C LYS A 12 -3.29 -35.90 -8.62
N ASN A 13 -3.13 -37.08 -8.02
CA ASN A 13 -2.85 -37.20 -6.60
C ASN A 13 -1.40 -36.78 -6.27
N ARG A 14 -0.42 -37.14 -7.11
CA ARG A 14 0.96 -36.70 -6.96
C ARG A 14 1.15 -35.20 -7.15
N ALA A 15 0.42 -34.59 -8.10
CA ALA A 15 0.39 -33.13 -8.26
C ALA A 15 -0.27 -32.42 -7.07
N LYS A 16 -1.26 -33.05 -6.41
CA LYS A 16 -1.86 -32.52 -5.16
C LYS A 16 -0.93 -32.70 -3.94
N GLU A 17 -0.16 -33.77 -3.86
CA GLU A 17 0.82 -33.97 -2.80
C GLU A 17 1.99 -32.98 -2.92
N VAL A 18 2.60 -32.83 -4.10
CA VAL A 18 3.67 -31.84 -4.34
C VAL A 18 3.17 -30.41 -4.08
N GLN A 19 1.92 -30.09 -4.45
CA GLN A 19 1.32 -28.79 -4.20
C GLN A 19 1.00 -28.54 -2.71
N ASN A 20 0.73 -29.61 -1.94
CA ASN A 20 0.59 -29.54 -0.48
C ASN A 20 1.95 -29.41 0.24
N ASP A 21 3.00 -30.09 -0.25
CA ASP A 21 4.33 -30.01 0.34
C ASP A 21 4.96 -28.62 0.13
N GLU A 22 4.87 -28.04 -1.07
CA GLU A 22 5.28 -26.63 -1.32
C GLU A 22 4.47 -25.62 -0.48
N LEU A 23 3.19 -25.88 -0.27
CA LEU A 23 2.34 -25.05 0.58
C LEU A 23 2.75 -25.17 2.06
N THR A 24 3.10 -26.39 2.49
CA THR A 24 3.50 -26.69 3.87
C THR A 24 4.91 -26.12 4.16
N GLU A 25 5.83 -26.16 3.20
CA GLU A 25 7.16 -25.55 3.32
C GLU A 25 7.08 -24.01 3.33
N ALA A 26 6.27 -23.40 2.47
CA ALA A 26 6.01 -21.95 2.50
C ALA A 26 5.35 -21.52 3.83
N LEU A 27 4.45 -22.35 4.37
CA LEU A 27 3.78 -22.10 5.65
C LEU A 27 4.72 -22.25 6.85
N SER A 28 5.67 -23.18 6.79
CA SER A 28 6.64 -23.40 7.88
C SER A 28 7.73 -22.32 7.93
N SER A 29 8.10 -21.74 6.81
CA SER A 29 9.07 -20.64 6.75
C SER A 29 8.48 -19.29 7.21
N GLU A 30 7.19 -19.04 7.02
CA GLU A 30 6.52 -17.84 7.52
C GLU A 30 6.11 -17.92 9.01
N GLN A 31 5.91 -19.12 9.55
CA GLN A 31 5.51 -19.31 10.95
C GLN A 31 6.64 -19.28 11.98
N SER A 32 7.91 -19.36 11.57
CA SER A 32 9.03 -19.48 12.52
C SER A 32 9.62 -18.16 13.04
N ALA A 33 9.26 -17.01 12.48
CA ALA A 33 9.57 -15.73 13.12
C ALA A 33 8.69 -15.61 14.37
N SER A 34 9.30 -15.72 15.57
CA SER A 34 8.63 -15.64 16.86
C SER A 34 7.58 -14.52 16.87
N ASN A 35 6.29 -14.85 16.70
CA ASN A 35 5.15 -13.91 16.72
C ASN A 35 5.19 -12.92 17.90
N ARG A 36 5.82 -13.30 19.01
CA ARG A 36 5.98 -12.46 20.21
C ARG A 36 6.94 -11.30 20.01
N GLY A 37 8.03 -11.47 19.27
CA GLY A 37 8.99 -10.41 18.98
C GLY A 37 8.40 -9.36 18.05
N VAL A 38 7.68 -9.80 17.01
CA VAL A 38 6.97 -8.95 16.06
C VAL A 38 5.91 -8.10 16.76
N THR A 39 5.04 -8.73 17.54
CA THR A 39 3.98 -8.03 18.30
C THR A 39 4.58 -6.99 19.24
N LYS A 40 5.66 -7.33 19.97
CA LYS A 40 6.32 -6.38 20.90
C LYS A 40 6.94 -5.19 20.16
N LYS A 41 7.67 -5.41 19.05
CA LYS A 41 8.29 -4.33 18.23
C LYS A 41 7.19 -3.39 17.70
N THR A 42 6.15 -3.95 17.09
CA THR A 42 5.04 -3.17 16.52
C THR A 42 4.29 -2.40 17.58
N LEU A 43 3.93 -3.03 18.69
CA LEU A 43 3.21 -2.38 19.77
C LEU A 43 4.03 -1.24 20.39
N SER A 44 5.32 -1.45 20.63
CA SER A 44 6.21 -0.41 21.14
C SER A 44 6.29 0.78 20.18
N PHE A 45 6.43 0.54 18.87
CA PHE A 45 6.41 1.58 17.86
C PHE A 45 5.09 2.36 17.87
N MET A 46 3.96 1.65 17.79
CA MET A 46 2.63 2.26 17.72
C MET A 46 2.30 3.11 18.95
N LEU A 47 2.61 2.61 20.15
CA LEU A 47 2.41 3.35 21.39
C LEU A 47 3.32 4.60 21.45
N SER A 48 4.59 4.48 21.11
CA SER A 48 5.52 5.61 21.12
C SER A 48 5.15 6.66 20.06
N PHE A 49 4.66 6.24 18.89
CA PHE A 49 4.17 7.12 17.85
C PHE A 49 2.94 7.90 18.31
N ALA A 50 1.92 7.22 18.87
CA ALA A 50 0.73 7.86 19.41
C ALA A 50 1.06 8.88 20.52
N TRP A 51 2.04 8.55 21.37
CA TRP A 51 2.48 9.45 22.43
C TRP A 51 3.16 10.72 21.91
N ARG A 52 3.99 10.58 20.88
CA ARG A 52 4.69 11.73 20.26
C ARG A 52 3.73 12.63 19.49
N GLU A 53 2.85 12.06 18.69
CA GLU A 53 1.96 12.82 17.82
C GLU A 53 0.76 13.44 18.56
N LYS A 54 0.08 12.68 19.42
CA LYS A 54 -1.17 13.12 20.08
C LYS A 54 -1.36 12.50 21.46
N ARG A 55 -0.71 13.05 22.47
CA ARG A 55 -0.85 12.59 23.88
C ARG A 55 -2.29 12.62 24.38
N SER A 56 -3.09 13.56 23.89
CA SER A 56 -4.52 13.68 24.23
C SER A 56 -5.35 12.44 23.89
N LEU A 57 -4.88 11.57 23.00
CA LEU A 57 -5.54 10.31 22.71
C LEU A 57 -5.68 9.42 23.95
N TYR A 58 -4.66 9.35 24.79
CA TYR A 58 -4.70 8.56 26.03
C TYR A 58 -5.72 9.11 27.03
N LEU A 59 -5.86 10.44 27.08
CA LEU A 59 -6.89 11.08 27.91
C LEU A 59 -8.31 10.73 27.39
N LEU A 60 -8.51 10.65 26.07
CA LEU A 60 -9.78 10.23 25.50
C LEU A 60 -10.13 8.79 25.88
N TYR A 61 -9.16 7.87 25.89
CA TYR A 61 -9.37 6.51 26.38
C TYR A 61 -9.73 6.48 27.87
N LEU A 62 -9.15 7.36 28.70
CA LEU A 62 -9.53 7.47 30.10
C LEU A 62 -10.98 7.97 30.27
N VAL A 63 -11.39 9.01 29.52
CA VAL A 63 -12.78 9.51 29.51
C VAL A 63 -13.74 8.42 29.06
N ARG A 64 -13.40 7.69 28.00
CA ARG A 64 -14.17 6.55 27.51
C ARG A 64 -14.31 5.45 28.56
N PHE A 65 -13.22 5.16 29.30
CA PHE A 65 -13.19 4.16 30.34
C PHE A 65 -14.16 4.53 31.49
N ILE A 66 -14.14 5.78 31.92
CA ILE A 66 -15.07 6.28 32.97
C ILE A 66 -16.52 6.17 32.49
N GLY A 67 -16.80 6.61 31.24
CA GLY A 67 -18.14 6.51 30.67
C GLY A 67 -18.63 5.06 30.59
N SER A 68 -17.80 4.15 30.06
CA SER A 68 -18.14 2.73 29.96
C SER A 68 -18.33 2.06 31.33
N ALA A 69 -17.51 2.42 32.33
CA ALA A 69 -17.65 1.90 33.70
C ALA A 69 -18.96 2.33 34.34
N LEU A 70 -19.36 3.60 34.17
CA LEU A 70 -20.68 4.09 34.64
C LEU A 70 -21.83 3.31 33.99
N GLY A 71 -21.75 3.05 32.67
CA GLY A 71 -22.75 2.24 31.95
C GLY A 71 -22.86 0.81 32.50
N GLN A 72 -21.73 0.17 32.81
CA GLN A 72 -21.70 -1.20 33.32
C GLN A 72 -22.17 -1.29 34.79
N LEU A 73 -21.76 -0.34 35.65
CA LEU A 73 -22.23 -0.28 37.02
C LEU A 73 -23.75 -0.17 37.10
N LYS A 74 -24.34 0.63 36.23
CA LYS A 74 -25.80 0.74 36.13
C LYS A 74 -26.43 -0.63 35.80
N ILE A 75 -25.93 -1.35 34.80
CA ILE A 75 -26.49 -2.64 34.39
C ILE A 75 -26.37 -3.68 35.51
N LEU A 76 -25.31 -3.65 36.31
CA LEU A 76 -25.11 -4.59 37.38
C LEU A 76 -25.96 -4.28 38.61
N LEU A 77 -25.94 -3.03 39.09
CA LEU A 77 -26.49 -2.67 40.42
C LEU A 77 -27.96 -2.31 40.40
N LEU A 78 -28.43 -1.67 39.34
CA LEU A 78 -29.78 -1.11 39.34
C LEU A 78 -30.89 -2.16 39.38
N PRO A 79 -30.83 -3.28 38.60
CA PRO A 79 -31.86 -4.31 38.70
C PRO A 79 -32.01 -4.87 40.10
N LYS A 80 -30.87 -5.02 40.84
CA LYS A 80 -30.91 -5.43 42.26
C LYS A 80 -31.69 -4.43 43.10
N LEU A 81 -31.33 -3.13 43.02
CA LEU A 81 -31.93 -2.08 43.86
C LEU A 81 -33.44 -1.95 43.59
N LEU A 82 -33.86 -2.01 42.34
CA LEU A 82 -35.28 -1.92 41.98
C LEU A 82 -36.06 -3.14 42.45
N VAL A 83 -35.51 -4.35 42.31
CA VAL A 83 -36.17 -5.58 42.73
C VAL A 83 -36.27 -5.67 44.24
N ASP A 84 -35.23 -5.27 44.98
CA ASP A 84 -35.27 -5.28 46.43
C ASP A 84 -36.36 -4.31 46.98
N GLU A 85 -36.53 -3.10 46.42
CA GLU A 85 -37.60 -2.18 46.79
C GLU A 85 -39.00 -2.72 46.44
N LEU A 86 -39.17 -3.36 45.29
CA LEU A 86 -40.41 -4.00 44.89
C LEU A 86 -40.79 -5.15 45.82
N MET A 87 -39.82 -5.95 46.23
CA MET A 87 -40.06 -7.08 47.15
C MET A 87 -40.42 -6.60 48.56
N ALA A 88 -39.89 -5.48 49.02
CA ALA A 88 -40.24 -4.87 50.28
C ALA A 88 -41.73 -4.42 50.30
N VAL A 89 -42.23 -3.84 49.22
CA VAL A 89 -43.64 -3.49 49.05
C VAL A 89 -44.54 -4.74 49.07
N ILE A 90 -44.13 -5.80 48.36
CA ILE A 90 -44.87 -7.08 48.35
C ILE A 90 -44.87 -7.71 49.76
N GLY A 91 -43.80 -7.50 50.54
CA GLY A 91 -43.68 -7.96 51.94
C GLY A 91 -44.53 -7.22 52.93
N GLY A 92 -45.29 -6.19 52.51
CA GLY A 92 -46.24 -5.44 53.36
C GLY A 92 -45.68 -4.14 53.91
N GLU A 93 -44.52 -3.65 53.48
CA GLU A 93 -44.00 -2.33 53.87
C GLU A 93 -44.77 -1.19 53.16
N SER A 94 -44.67 0.04 53.66
CA SER A 94 -45.44 1.17 53.15
C SER A 94 -45.04 1.56 51.73
N ALA A 95 -45.96 1.41 50.77
CA ALA A 95 -45.72 1.65 49.36
C ALA A 95 -45.20 3.06 49.02
N ASP A 96 -45.58 4.09 49.78
CA ASP A 96 -45.24 5.49 49.50
C ASP A 96 -43.74 5.78 49.63
N GLN A 97 -43.03 5.16 50.57
CA GLN A 97 -41.60 5.36 50.74
C GLN A 97 -40.79 4.61 49.66
N HIS A 98 -41.19 3.39 49.37
CA HIS A 98 -40.54 2.56 48.34
C HIS A 98 -40.77 3.12 46.96
N LEU A 99 -41.96 3.63 46.66
CA LEU A 99 -42.24 4.29 45.37
C LEU A 99 -41.33 5.50 45.14
N LYS A 100 -41.10 6.34 46.16
CA LYS A 100 -40.16 7.46 46.07
C LYS A 100 -38.74 7.00 45.78
N ARG A 101 -38.25 5.92 46.41
CA ARG A 101 -36.91 5.35 46.13
C ARG A 101 -36.83 4.78 44.73
N ILE A 102 -37.84 4.08 44.23
CA ILE A 102 -37.91 3.56 42.86
C ILE A 102 -37.82 4.72 41.87
N ILE A 103 -38.55 5.82 42.06
CA ILE A 103 -38.49 7.01 41.20
C ILE A 103 -37.07 7.63 41.22
N ILE A 104 -36.44 7.70 42.39
CA ILE A 104 -35.07 8.22 42.52
C ILE A 104 -34.09 7.30 41.78
N PHE A 105 -34.17 5.98 41.91
CA PHE A 105 -33.31 5.04 41.20
C PHE A 105 -33.54 5.11 39.70
N ALA A 106 -34.77 5.24 39.23
CA ALA A 106 -35.07 5.45 37.80
C ALA A 106 -34.46 6.76 37.28
N ALA A 107 -34.56 7.85 38.04
CA ALA A 107 -33.95 9.14 37.69
C ALA A 107 -32.40 9.05 37.62
N ILE A 108 -31.78 8.41 38.64
CA ILE A 108 -30.33 8.15 38.66
C ILE A 108 -29.90 7.35 37.40
N THR A 109 -30.72 6.37 36.99
CA THR A 109 -30.44 5.58 35.78
C THR A 109 -30.39 6.43 34.53
N VAL A 110 -31.41 7.27 34.34
CA VAL A 110 -31.47 8.15 33.16
C VAL A 110 -30.25 9.09 33.12
N VAL A 111 -29.93 9.69 34.28
CA VAL A 111 -28.77 10.59 34.36
C VAL A 111 -27.45 9.84 34.11
N ALA A 112 -27.27 8.66 34.69
CA ALA A 112 -26.06 7.84 34.48
C ALA A 112 -25.94 7.38 33.03
N GLU A 113 -27.06 7.01 32.37
CA GLU A 113 -27.10 6.66 30.98
C GLU A 113 -26.68 7.81 30.06
N LEU A 114 -27.32 8.98 30.27
CA LEU A 114 -27.00 10.18 29.52
C LEU A 114 -25.51 10.57 29.67
N LEU A 115 -25.02 10.57 30.91
CA LEU A 115 -23.62 10.91 31.18
C LEU A 115 -22.66 9.89 30.56
N SER A 116 -22.93 8.60 30.70
CA SER A 116 -22.15 7.52 30.08
C SER A 116 -22.08 7.71 28.57
N ASN A 117 -23.23 7.87 27.91
CA ASN A 117 -23.32 8.00 26.44
C ASN A 117 -22.64 9.29 25.95
N VAL A 118 -22.79 10.41 26.65
CA VAL A 118 -22.13 11.67 26.33
C VAL A 118 -20.61 11.52 26.40
N LEU A 119 -20.08 10.95 27.49
CA LEU A 119 -18.64 10.73 27.65
C LEU A 119 -18.06 9.81 26.57
N VAL A 120 -18.73 8.68 26.33
CA VAL A 120 -18.28 7.72 25.31
C VAL A 120 -18.34 8.33 23.91
N ASN A 121 -19.46 8.99 23.54
CA ASN A 121 -19.63 9.57 22.21
C ASN A 121 -18.62 10.69 21.93
N ILE A 122 -18.34 11.56 22.92
CA ILE A 122 -17.31 12.60 22.79
C ILE A 122 -15.93 11.97 22.57
N ALA A 123 -15.60 10.95 23.36
CA ALA A 123 -14.33 10.24 23.24
C ALA A 123 -14.19 9.56 21.87
N ASP A 124 -15.23 8.84 21.42
CA ASP A 124 -15.23 8.11 20.16
C ASP A 124 -15.19 9.03 18.94
N SER A 125 -15.93 10.15 18.96
CA SER A 125 -15.90 11.13 17.86
C SER A 125 -14.50 11.72 17.66
N LYS A 126 -13.86 12.18 18.73
CA LYS A 126 -12.50 12.72 18.66
C LYS A 126 -11.46 11.65 18.31
N ARG A 127 -11.60 10.43 18.85
CA ARG A 127 -10.75 9.30 18.51
C ARG A 127 -10.80 8.98 17.00
N ASN A 128 -11.99 9.01 16.39
CA ASN A 128 -12.14 8.77 14.95
C ASN A 128 -11.41 9.84 14.12
N VAL A 129 -11.44 11.11 14.54
CA VAL A 129 -10.64 12.17 13.89
C VAL A 129 -9.14 11.85 14.00
N TYR A 130 -8.67 11.43 15.19
CA TYR A 130 -7.26 11.07 15.35
C TYR A 130 -6.86 9.84 14.51
N ALA A 131 -7.79 8.88 14.34
CA ALA A 131 -7.55 7.74 13.45
C ALA A 131 -7.25 8.20 12.01
N GLN A 132 -7.99 9.17 11.50
CA GLN A 132 -7.76 9.72 10.16
C GLN A 132 -6.41 10.47 10.08
N ILE A 133 -6.07 11.24 11.11
CA ILE A 133 -4.77 11.94 11.17
C ILE A 133 -3.61 10.94 11.15
N PHE A 134 -3.68 9.86 11.93
CA PHE A 134 -2.64 8.83 11.93
C PHE A 134 -2.55 8.08 10.60
N ASN A 135 -3.69 7.74 10.00
CA ASN A 135 -3.70 7.10 8.69
C ASN A 135 -3.06 8.00 7.61
N ALA A 136 -3.36 9.30 7.63
CA ALA A 136 -2.72 10.26 6.74
C ALA A 136 -1.20 10.33 6.95
N ARG A 137 -0.76 10.37 8.24
CA ARG A 137 0.68 10.38 8.58
C ARG A 137 1.40 9.10 8.14
N PHE A 138 0.80 7.93 8.36
CA PHE A 138 1.39 6.68 7.89
C PHE A 138 1.43 6.60 6.36
N SER A 139 0.40 7.09 5.67
CA SER A 139 0.41 7.18 4.20
C SER A 139 1.49 8.12 3.70
N GLU A 140 1.70 9.26 4.36
CA GLU A 140 2.81 10.19 4.08
C GLU A 140 4.18 9.52 4.26
N MET A 141 4.39 8.82 5.39
CA MET A 141 5.63 8.08 5.66
C MET A 141 5.89 7.01 4.61
N LEU A 142 4.84 6.27 4.21
CA LEU A 142 4.93 5.24 3.19
C LEU A 142 5.28 5.83 1.81
N SER A 143 4.64 6.94 1.45
CA SER A 143 4.89 7.65 0.20
C SER A 143 6.30 8.23 0.17
N ALA A 144 6.72 8.89 1.25
CA ALA A 144 8.09 9.42 1.38
C ALA A 144 9.13 8.31 1.24
N LYS A 145 8.89 7.14 1.90
CA LYS A 145 9.78 5.98 1.77
C LYS A 145 9.83 5.44 0.35
N SER A 146 8.67 5.29 -0.29
CA SER A 146 8.59 4.79 -1.68
C SER A 146 9.29 5.71 -2.68
N MET A 147 9.30 7.03 -2.43
CA MET A 147 9.99 8.01 -3.26
C MET A 147 11.49 8.12 -2.95
N GLY A 148 11.90 7.87 -1.70
CA GLY A 148 13.29 8.01 -1.25
C GLY A 148 14.11 6.72 -1.33
N MET A 149 13.50 5.56 -1.68
CA MET A 149 14.23 4.31 -1.83
C MET A 149 14.97 4.25 -3.18
N GLU A 150 15.99 3.40 -3.23
CA GLU A 150 16.75 3.15 -4.46
C GLU A 150 15.83 2.69 -5.61
N PHE A 151 16.03 3.25 -6.80
CA PHE A 151 15.18 3.02 -7.97
C PHE A 151 15.05 1.52 -8.33
N ALA A 152 16.11 0.74 -8.13
CA ALA A 152 16.12 -0.70 -8.35
C ALA A 152 15.03 -1.46 -7.56
N TYR A 153 14.62 -0.95 -6.40
CA TYR A 153 13.52 -1.53 -5.62
C TYR A 153 12.15 -1.19 -6.21
N THR A 154 11.99 -0.03 -6.85
CA THR A 154 10.71 0.41 -7.42
C THR A 154 10.27 -0.44 -8.62
N GLU A 155 11.21 -1.00 -9.38
CA GLU A 155 10.96 -1.91 -10.49
C GLU A 155 10.87 -3.39 -10.05
N ASN A 156 11.04 -3.70 -8.76
CA ASN A 156 11.04 -5.06 -8.25
C ASN A 156 9.62 -5.52 -7.85
N PRO A 157 9.01 -6.50 -8.54
CA PRO A 157 7.66 -6.98 -8.24
C PRO A 157 7.47 -7.42 -6.78
N LYS A 158 8.50 -8.03 -6.15
CA LYS A 158 8.41 -8.44 -4.75
C LYS A 158 8.35 -7.25 -3.79
N VAL A 159 9.01 -6.15 -4.13
CA VAL A 159 8.98 -4.92 -3.33
C VAL A 159 7.64 -4.20 -3.53
N LEU A 160 7.09 -4.22 -4.75
CA LEU A 160 5.73 -3.73 -5.03
C LEU A 160 4.68 -4.52 -4.25
N ASP A 161 4.81 -5.85 -4.18
CA ASP A 161 3.95 -6.68 -3.33
C ASP A 161 4.08 -6.26 -1.85
N LYS A 162 5.30 -6.05 -1.35
CA LYS A 162 5.56 -5.58 0.02
C LYS A 162 5.00 -4.18 0.29
N GLN A 163 5.06 -3.27 -0.69
CA GLN A 163 4.44 -1.95 -0.59
C GLN A 163 2.91 -2.07 -0.46
N ASN A 164 2.28 -2.95 -1.24
CA ASN A 164 0.85 -3.20 -1.15
C ASN A 164 0.48 -3.83 0.20
N GLU A 165 1.25 -4.81 0.69
CA GLU A 165 1.07 -5.36 2.04
C GLU A 165 1.22 -4.30 3.13
N ALA A 166 2.15 -3.37 2.99
CA ALA A 166 2.35 -2.25 3.91
C ALA A 166 1.16 -1.27 3.89
N LYS A 167 0.62 -0.95 2.70
CA LYS A 167 -0.62 -0.14 2.56
C LYS A 167 -1.80 -0.79 3.26
N GLU A 168 -1.98 -2.10 3.07
CA GLU A 168 -3.02 -2.86 3.77
C GLU A 168 -2.80 -2.84 5.28
N GLY A 169 -1.56 -2.97 5.74
CA GLY A 169 -1.19 -3.01 7.16
C GLY A 169 -1.55 -1.76 7.95
N ILE A 170 -1.63 -0.61 7.30
CA ILE A 170 -2.01 0.67 7.91
C ILE A 170 -3.45 1.10 7.55
N SER A 171 -4.14 0.36 6.69
CA SER A 171 -5.49 0.71 6.25
C SER A 171 -6.48 0.65 7.42
N TRP A 172 -7.54 1.42 7.32
CA TRP A 172 -8.64 1.39 8.29
C TRP A 172 -9.24 -0.02 8.44
N TYR A 173 -9.29 -0.79 7.38
CA TYR A 173 -9.91 -2.12 7.36
C TYR A 173 -9.09 -3.16 8.14
N SER A 174 -7.78 -3.16 8.00
CA SER A 174 -6.87 -4.08 8.72
C SER A 174 -6.57 -3.63 10.15
N GLY A 175 -6.96 -2.41 10.50
CA GLY A 175 -7.05 -1.97 11.87
C GLY A 175 -6.18 -0.82 12.30
N GLY A 176 -5.19 -0.39 11.57
CA GLY A 176 -4.37 0.77 11.92
C GLY A 176 -4.01 0.92 13.41
N LEU A 177 -3.35 2.00 13.76
CA LEU A 177 -2.91 2.29 15.14
C LEU A 177 -4.06 2.34 16.15
N VAL A 178 -5.13 3.07 15.84
CA VAL A 178 -6.24 3.30 16.78
C VAL A 178 -6.97 2.00 17.09
N SER A 179 -7.08 1.10 16.12
CA SER A 179 -7.73 -0.19 16.33
C SER A 179 -6.92 -1.13 17.25
N ILE A 180 -5.57 -1.05 17.22
CA ILE A 180 -4.71 -1.76 18.18
C ILE A 180 -4.96 -1.21 19.60
N LEU A 181 -5.01 0.12 19.74
CA LEU A 181 -5.29 0.78 21.02
C LEU A 181 -6.70 0.46 21.52
N ASP A 182 -7.70 0.36 20.63
CA ASP A 182 -9.05 -0.07 20.99
C ASP A 182 -9.09 -1.49 21.57
N CYS A 183 -8.36 -2.42 20.96
CA CYS A 183 -8.26 -3.78 21.48
C CYS A 183 -7.60 -3.79 22.87
N LEU A 184 -6.51 -3.03 23.07
CA LEU A 184 -5.86 -2.91 24.37
C LEU A 184 -6.79 -2.29 25.42
N TYR A 185 -7.50 -1.24 25.06
CA TYR A 185 -8.51 -0.63 25.91
C TYR A 185 -9.57 -1.66 26.33
N GLN A 186 -10.10 -2.44 25.39
CA GLN A 186 -11.08 -3.49 25.67
C GLN A 186 -10.53 -4.58 26.59
N VAL A 187 -9.26 -4.97 26.45
CA VAL A 187 -8.62 -5.91 27.39
C VAL A 187 -8.61 -5.36 28.80
N VAL A 188 -8.18 -4.10 29.00
CA VAL A 188 -8.12 -3.46 30.31
C VAL A 188 -9.53 -3.32 30.92
N PHE A 189 -10.50 -2.90 30.11
CA PHE A 189 -11.88 -2.76 30.55
C PHE A 189 -12.51 -4.10 30.96
N ASN A 190 -12.31 -5.14 30.16
CA ASN A 190 -12.81 -6.49 30.47
C ASN A 190 -12.12 -7.10 31.71
N LEU A 191 -10.84 -6.78 31.98
CA LEU A 191 -10.17 -7.19 33.22
C LEU A 191 -10.83 -6.56 34.45
N LEU A 192 -11.19 -5.27 34.38
CA LEU A 192 -11.96 -4.62 35.46
C LEU A 192 -13.30 -5.30 35.64
N LEU A 193 -14.07 -5.50 34.58
CA LEU A 193 -15.39 -6.12 34.62
C LEU A 193 -15.33 -7.55 35.17
N MET A 194 -14.32 -8.33 34.76
CA MET A 194 -14.07 -9.66 35.30
C MET A 194 -13.81 -9.63 36.80
N THR A 195 -12.97 -8.70 37.29
CA THR A 195 -12.64 -8.58 38.71
C THR A 195 -13.88 -8.24 39.54
N VAL A 196 -14.69 -7.28 39.07
CA VAL A 196 -15.96 -6.90 39.76
C VAL A 196 -16.94 -8.09 39.76
N SER A 197 -17.10 -8.78 38.66
CA SER A 197 -18.00 -9.93 38.52
C SER A 197 -17.60 -11.10 39.43
N VAL A 198 -16.30 -11.43 39.48
CA VAL A 198 -15.77 -12.44 40.42
C VAL A 198 -16.05 -12.03 41.87
N GLY A 199 -15.84 -10.76 42.22
CA GLY A 199 -16.14 -10.24 43.59
C GLY A 199 -17.60 -10.43 43.97
N VAL A 200 -18.53 -10.08 43.09
CA VAL A 200 -19.99 -10.26 43.31
C VAL A 200 -20.33 -11.75 43.53
N ILE A 201 -19.85 -12.62 42.64
CA ILE A 201 -20.15 -14.05 42.73
C ILE A 201 -19.52 -14.67 44.00
N ALA A 202 -18.30 -14.26 44.35
CA ALA A 202 -17.61 -14.76 45.57
C ALA A 202 -18.38 -14.43 46.85
N VAL A 203 -19.01 -13.24 46.92
CA VAL A 203 -19.80 -12.83 48.08
C VAL A 203 -21.13 -13.56 48.17
N TYR A 204 -21.87 -13.60 47.05
CA TYR A 204 -23.24 -14.11 47.06
C TYR A 204 -23.36 -15.60 46.72
N CYS A 205 -22.49 -16.17 45.88
CA CYS A 205 -22.60 -17.51 45.34
C CYS A 205 -21.22 -18.20 45.18
N PRO A 206 -20.40 -18.36 46.23
CA PRO A 206 -18.99 -18.79 46.13
C PRO A 206 -18.80 -20.16 45.45
N LEU A 207 -19.70 -21.14 45.70
CA LEU A 207 -19.62 -22.48 45.08
C LEU A 207 -19.87 -22.46 43.57
N LEU A 208 -20.41 -21.38 43.02
CA LEU A 208 -20.61 -21.25 41.58
C LEU A 208 -19.29 -20.98 40.84
N LEU A 209 -18.32 -20.32 41.47
CA LEU A 209 -17.04 -19.97 40.80
C LEU A 209 -16.31 -21.17 40.22
N PRO A 210 -16.02 -22.26 40.93
CA PRO A 210 -15.30 -23.41 40.33
C PRO A 210 -16.11 -24.04 39.19
N VAL A 211 -17.42 -24.13 39.28
CA VAL A 211 -18.26 -24.66 38.21
C VAL A 211 -18.21 -23.75 36.98
N GLN A 212 -18.31 -22.44 37.16
CA GLN A 212 -18.16 -21.46 36.08
C GLN A 212 -16.81 -21.59 35.40
N ILE A 213 -15.71 -21.70 36.15
CA ILE A 213 -14.36 -21.85 35.60
C ILE A 213 -14.25 -23.08 34.72
N VAL A 214 -14.74 -24.26 35.21
CA VAL A 214 -14.67 -25.52 34.42
C VAL A 214 -15.45 -25.40 33.10
N LEU A 215 -16.69 -24.90 33.15
CA LEU A 215 -17.53 -24.76 31.96
C LEU A 215 -16.98 -23.70 30.99
N MET A 216 -16.39 -22.61 31.50
CA MET A 216 -15.70 -21.61 30.69
C MET A 216 -14.46 -22.17 30.00
N LEU A 217 -13.66 -22.99 30.68
CA LEU A 217 -12.51 -23.67 30.06
C LEU A 217 -12.96 -24.57 28.91
N LEU A 218 -14.10 -25.27 29.06
CA LEU A 218 -14.66 -26.10 28.00
C LEU A 218 -15.09 -25.24 26.78
N VAL A 219 -15.74 -24.10 27.01
CA VAL A 219 -16.09 -23.15 25.93
C VAL A 219 -14.82 -22.63 25.26
N CYS A 220 -13.81 -22.22 26.03
CA CYS A 220 -12.51 -21.76 25.51
C CYS A 220 -11.85 -22.83 24.61
N TYR A 221 -11.92 -24.11 25.01
CA TYR A 221 -11.39 -25.21 24.21
C TYR A 221 -12.06 -25.29 22.83
N PHE A 222 -13.40 -25.24 22.75
CA PHE A 222 -14.12 -25.27 21.47
C PHE A 222 -13.82 -24.00 20.63
N LYS A 223 -13.76 -22.82 21.23
CA LYS A 223 -13.40 -21.60 20.53
C LYS A 223 -11.97 -21.61 20.01
N TYR A 224 -11.01 -22.16 20.77
CA TYR A 224 -9.65 -22.36 20.30
C TYR A 224 -9.58 -23.32 19.09
N ARG A 225 -10.37 -24.40 19.10
CA ARG A 225 -10.48 -25.33 17.97
C ARG A 225 -11.02 -24.61 16.71
N ASN A 226 -12.00 -23.75 16.88
CA ASN A 226 -12.52 -22.93 15.77
C ASN A 226 -11.49 -21.94 15.23
N GLN A 227 -10.68 -21.38 16.10
CA GLN A 227 -9.60 -20.49 15.69
C GLN A 227 -8.56 -21.20 14.82
N LEU A 228 -8.17 -22.44 15.15
CA LEU A 228 -7.27 -23.23 14.31
C LEU A 228 -7.85 -23.44 12.89
N ILE A 229 -9.16 -23.75 12.81
CA ILE A 229 -9.87 -23.88 11.53
C ILE A 229 -9.87 -22.56 10.75
N ASN A 230 -10.08 -21.43 11.43
CA ASN A 230 -10.03 -20.10 10.81
C ASN A 230 -8.63 -19.78 10.25
N THR A 231 -7.59 -20.07 11.01
CA THR A 231 -6.21 -19.82 10.55
C THR A 231 -5.90 -20.62 9.29
N GLU A 232 -6.22 -21.93 9.27
CA GLU A 232 -6.07 -22.79 8.09
C GLU A 232 -6.86 -22.26 6.88
N PHE A 233 -8.09 -21.81 7.12
CA PHE A 233 -8.96 -21.25 6.10
C PHE A 233 -8.39 -19.98 5.47
N PHE A 234 -7.96 -19.00 6.27
CA PHE A 234 -7.41 -17.74 5.75
C PHE A 234 -6.12 -17.95 4.96
N LEU A 235 -5.28 -18.90 5.35
CA LEU A 235 -4.09 -19.26 4.59
C LEU A 235 -4.44 -19.82 3.19
N LYS A 236 -5.46 -20.67 3.11
CA LYS A 236 -5.96 -21.20 1.83
C LYS A 236 -6.61 -20.10 0.96
N LEU A 237 -7.33 -19.18 1.60
CA LEU A 237 -8.03 -18.10 0.94
C LEU A 237 -7.08 -17.05 0.36
N ALA A 238 -5.98 -16.72 1.03
CA ALA A 238 -5.05 -15.67 0.62
C ALA A 238 -4.52 -15.86 -0.81
N LYS A 239 -4.16 -17.10 -1.19
CA LYS A 239 -3.71 -17.41 -2.55
C LYS A 239 -4.83 -17.25 -3.59
N GLY A 240 -6.06 -17.62 -3.25
CA GLY A 240 -7.24 -17.46 -4.09
C GLY A 240 -7.64 -16.00 -4.27
N ASN A 241 -7.54 -15.20 -3.22
CA ASN A 241 -7.95 -13.79 -3.21
C ASN A 241 -7.15 -12.94 -4.21
N ARG A 242 -5.84 -13.18 -4.38
CA ARG A 242 -5.02 -12.46 -5.34
C ARG A 242 -5.51 -12.68 -6.79
N ILE A 243 -5.77 -13.94 -7.15
CA ILE A 243 -6.27 -14.29 -8.51
C ILE A 243 -7.69 -13.76 -8.69
N PHE A 244 -8.51 -13.87 -7.66
CA PHE A 244 -9.89 -13.39 -7.66
C PHE A 244 -9.95 -11.86 -7.79
N GLY A 245 -9.06 -11.14 -7.06
CA GLY A 245 -8.91 -9.70 -7.15
C GLY A 245 -8.56 -9.25 -8.56
N TYR A 246 -7.57 -9.89 -9.19
CA TYR A 246 -7.20 -9.60 -10.57
C TYR A 246 -8.38 -9.79 -11.55
N VAL A 247 -9.05 -10.94 -11.48
CA VAL A 247 -10.13 -11.26 -12.43
C VAL A 247 -11.36 -10.38 -12.25
N LEU A 248 -11.73 -10.02 -11.02
CA LEU A 248 -12.98 -9.30 -10.75
C LEU A 248 -12.82 -7.77 -10.66
N TYR A 249 -11.66 -7.30 -10.24
CA TYR A 249 -11.45 -5.87 -10.03
C TYR A 249 -10.53 -5.27 -11.09
N GLU A 250 -9.34 -5.83 -11.33
CA GLU A 250 -8.41 -5.25 -12.29
C GLU A 250 -8.90 -5.41 -13.74
N LEU A 251 -9.41 -6.59 -14.13
CA LEU A 251 -9.96 -6.79 -15.47
C LEU A 251 -11.27 -6.05 -15.73
N ALA A 252 -11.97 -5.61 -14.68
CA ALA A 252 -13.16 -4.77 -14.80
C ALA A 252 -12.84 -3.29 -15.05
N GLU A 253 -11.56 -2.88 -14.99
CA GLU A 253 -11.17 -1.50 -15.29
C GLU A 253 -11.45 -1.16 -16.76
N PHE A 254 -11.88 0.08 -17.00
CA PHE A 254 -12.26 0.55 -18.35
C PHE A 254 -11.14 0.49 -19.37
N CYS A 255 -9.87 0.49 -18.95
CA CYS A 255 -8.72 0.38 -19.84
C CYS A 255 -8.73 -0.91 -20.68
N TYR A 256 -9.22 -2.03 -20.13
CA TYR A 256 -9.35 -3.31 -20.82
C TYR A 256 -10.61 -3.42 -21.69
N GLY A 257 -11.52 -2.48 -21.59
CA GLY A 257 -12.85 -2.56 -22.20
C GLY A 257 -12.83 -2.63 -23.74
N LYS A 258 -11.80 -2.09 -24.40
CA LYS A 258 -11.63 -2.17 -25.88
C LYS A 258 -11.31 -3.60 -26.30
N ASP A 259 -10.30 -4.20 -25.68
CA ASP A 259 -9.82 -5.53 -26.03
C ASP A 259 -10.87 -6.60 -25.71
N ILE A 260 -11.52 -6.50 -24.54
CA ILE A 260 -12.60 -7.41 -24.16
C ILE A 260 -13.72 -7.40 -25.20
N ARG A 261 -14.13 -6.22 -25.72
CA ARG A 261 -15.18 -6.09 -26.73
C ARG A 261 -14.74 -6.55 -28.11
N MET A 262 -13.52 -6.16 -28.52
CA MET A 262 -13.02 -6.49 -29.87
C MET A 262 -12.79 -7.99 -30.06
N TYR A 263 -12.40 -8.69 -29.00
CA TYR A 263 -12.15 -10.14 -29.04
C TYR A 263 -13.29 -10.98 -28.46
N ASP A 264 -14.44 -10.36 -28.14
CA ASP A 264 -15.62 -11.01 -27.56
C ASP A 264 -15.28 -11.94 -26.38
N SER A 265 -14.34 -11.48 -25.55
CA SER A 265 -13.78 -12.29 -24.46
C SER A 265 -14.56 -12.20 -23.14
N GLY A 266 -15.72 -11.51 -23.13
CA GLY A 266 -16.56 -11.32 -21.96
C GLY A 266 -16.96 -12.63 -21.28
N ASP A 267 -17.48 -13.59 -22.06
CA ASP A 267 -17.91 -14.91 -21.56
C ASP A 267 -16.74 -15.70 -20.95
N MET A 268 -15.56 -15.61 -21.57
CA MET A 268 -14.36 -16.26 -21.02
C MET A 268 -14.00 -15.69 -19.64
N MET A 269 -14.08 -14.37 -19.48
CA MET A 269 -13.78 -13.69 -18.19
C MET A 269 -14.83 -14.04 -17.14
N CYS A 270 -16.13 -13.98 -17.50
CA CYS A 270 -17.23 -14.38 -16.62
C CYS A 270 -17.09 -15.83 -16.15
N ASN A 271 -16.79 -16.76 -17.07
CA ASN A 271 -16.60 -18.18 -16.74
C ASN A 271 -15.41 -18.40 -15.80
N LYS A 272 -14.31 -17.65 -15.96
CA LYS A 272 -13.18 -17.67 -15.01
C LYS A 272 -13.59 -17.16 -13.64
N GLY A 273 -14.30 -16.02 -13.59
CA GLY A 273 -14.81 -15.44 -12.34
C GLY A 273 -15.77 -16.41 -11.62
N GLU A 274 -16.70 -17.03 -12.34
CA GLU A 274 -17.64 -18.02 -11.77
C GLU A 274 -16.91 -19.25 -11.20
N LYS A 275 -15.89 -19.74 -11.90
CA LYS A 275 -15.09 -20.89 -11.44
C LYS A 275 -14.34 -20.60 -10.15
N LEU A 276 -13.74 -19.38 -10.06
CA LEU A 276 -13.07 -18.91 -8.86
C LEU A 276 -14.06 -18.66 -7.71
N GLY A 277 -15.21 -18.05 -8.00
CA GLY A 277 -16.29 -17.85 -7.04
C GLY A 277 -16.81 -19.17 -6.45
N LYS A 278 -17.05 -20.19 -7.27
CA LYS A 278 -17.43 -21.53 -6.80
C LYS A 278 -16.36 -22.16 -5.91
N MET A 279 -15.08 -21.97 -6.24
CA MET A 279 -13.99 -22.46 -5.40
C MET A 279 -13.97 -21.76 -4.03
N GLN A 280 -14.13 -20.44 -3.99
CA GLN A 280 -14.20 -19.69 -2.74
C GLN A 280 -15.40 -20.08 -1.89
N VAL A 281 -16.59 -20.16 -2.48
CA VAL A 281 -17.81 -20.63 -1.79
C VAL A 281 -17.61 -22.03 -1.20
N GLY A 282 -16.92 -22.92 -1.92
CA GLY A 282 -16.55 -24.23 -1.41
C GLY A 282 -15.67 -24.19 -0.17
N LEU A 283 -14.66 -23.29 -0.13
CA LEU A 283 -13.81 -23.09 1.05
C LEU A 283 -14.60 -22.54 2.25
N TRP A 284 -15.50 -21.58 2.02
CA TRP A 284 -16.37 -21.03 3.08
C TRP A 284 -17.33 -22.10 3.63
N ALA A 285 -17.91 -22.91 2.74
CA ALA A 285 -18.80 -24.01 3.15
C ALA A 285 -18.06 -25.08 3.97
N ASP A 286 -16.84 -25.46 3.58
CA ASP A 286 -16.01 -26.40 4.35
C ASP A 286 -15.66 -25.86 5.74
N GLN A 287 -15.25 -24.59 5.82
CA GLN A 287 -14.97 -23.90 7.09
C GLN A 287 -16.20 -23.93 8.00
N ALA A 288 -17.37 -23.46 7.50
CA ALA A 288 -18.59 -23.39 8.27
C ALA A 288 -19.01 -24.79 8.78
N HIS A 289 -18.91 -25.80 7.92
CA HIS A 289 -19.26 -27.18 8.28
C HIS A 289 -18.34 -27.76 9.36
N ARG A 290 -17.03 -27.47 9.29
CA ARG A 290 -16.05 -27.91 10.30
C ARG A 290 -16.23 -27.19 11.63
N GLN A 291 -16.64 -25.92 11.63
CA GLN A 291 -16.88 -25.13 12.83
C GLN A 291 -18.19 -25.51 13.53
N LEU A 292 -19.21 -25.91 12.80
CA LEU A 292 -20.55 -26.23 13.34
C LEU A 292 -20.52 -27.18 14.54
N LYS A 293 -19.68 -28.21 14.51
CA LYS A 293 -19.52 -29.18 15.61
C LYS A 293 -18.98 -28.54 16.87
N ASN A 294 -17.98 -27.68 16.71
CA ASN A 294 -17.35 -26.96 17.84
C ASN A 294 -18.28 -25.89 18.40
N ASP A 295 -19.01 -25.18 17.52
CA ASP A 295 -20.01 -24.19 17.94
C ASP A 295 -21.14 -24.86 18.72
N PHE A 296 -21.67 -25.98 18.27
CA PHE A 296 -22.66 -26.76 19.03
C PHE A 296 -22.13 -27.17 20.42
N GLY A 297 -20.88 -27.65 20.50
CA GLY A 297 -20.25 -27.99 21.78
C GLY A 297 -20.08 -26.78 22.69
N SER A 298 -19.68 -25.62 22.15
CA SER A 298 -19.58 -24.35 22.86
C SER A 298 -20.94 -23.88 23.38
N ASP A 299 -21.98 -23.94 22.53
CA ASP A 299 -23.32 -23.49 22.88
C ASP A 299 -23.98 -24.39 23.93
N LEU A 300 -23.77 -25.72 23.85
CA LEU A 300 -24.21 -26.64 24.88
C LEU A 300 -23.52 -26.37 26.22
N ALA A 301 -22.21 -26.13 26.22
CA ALA A 301 -21.46 -25.78 27.45
C ALA A 301 -21.98 -24.44 28.04
N ASN A 302 -22.32 -23.46 27.20
CA ASN A 302 -22.91 -22.21 27.65
C ASN A 302 -24.31 -22.41 28.25
N ALA A 303 -25.17 -23.18 27.58
CA ALA A 303 -26.50 -23.48 28.09
C ALA A 303 -26.46 -24.22 29.44
N LEU A 304 -25.54 -25.18 29.60
CA LEU A 304 -25.31 -25.87 30.88
C LEU A 304 -24.80 -24.91 31.95
N ARG A 305 -23.88 -24.02 31.62
CA ARG A 305 -23.37 -22.98 32.54
C ARG A 305 -24.52 -22.11 33.04
N ASP A 306 -25.34 -21.58 32.14
CA ASP A 306 -26.43 -20.70 32.49
C ASP A 306 -27.51 -21.47 33.28
N GLY A 307 -27.87 -22.69 32.86
CA GLY A 307 -28.82 -23.53 33.58
C GLY A 307 -28.40 -23.85 35.00
N VAL A 308 -27.14 -24.28 35.19
CA VAL A 308 -26.58 -24.54 36.56
C VAL A 308 -26.55 -23.27 37.37
N SER A 309 -26.21 -22.13 36.76
CA SER A 309 -26.18 -20.83 37.48
C SER A 309 -27.58 -20.43 37.96
N TYR A 310 -28.57 -20.47 37.08
CA TYR A 310 -29.95 -20.15 37.46
C TYR A 310 -30.50 -21.10 38.52
N LEU A 311 -30.26 -22.40 38.37
CA LEU A 311 -30.73 -23.41 39.35
C LEU A 311 -30.11 -23.18 40.72
N TYR A 312 -28.76 -23.05 40.77
CA TYR A 312 -28.07 -22.88 42.05
C TYR A 312 -28.46 -21.57 42.76
N MET A 313 -28.50 -20.46 42.04
CA MET A 313 -28.88 -19.16 42.58
C MET A 313 -30.36 -19.15 43.00
N GLY A 314 -31.26 -19.78 42.23
CA GLY A 314 -32.67 -19.93 42.57
C GLY A 314 -32.88 -20.75 43.85
N LEU A 315 -32.16 -21.84 44.03
CA LEU A 315 -32.16 -22.64 45.26
C LEU A 315 -31.68 -21.82 46.47
N ARG A 316 -30.69 -20.95 46.29
CA ARG A 316 -30.23 -20.05 47.39
C ARG A 316 -31.27 -19.03 47.80
N VAL A 317 -32.09 -18.52 46.86
CA VAL A 317 -33.24 -17.67 47.17
C VAL A 317 -34.29 -18.43 47.97
N LEU A 318 -34.66 -19.66 47.52
CA LEU A 318 -35.64 -20.49 48.18
C LEU A 318 -35.20 -20.87 49.63
N TRP A 319 -33.90 -21.02 49.88
CA TRP A 319 -33.33 -21.25 51.21
C TRP A 319 -33.18 -19.98 52.04
N GLY A 320 -33.62 -18.82 51.53
CA GLY A 320 -33.49 -17.53 52.24
C GLY A 320 -32.06 -17.05 52.44
N LYS A 321 -31.10 -17.55 51.65
CA LYS A 321 -29.68 -17.20 51.80
C LYS A 321 -29.28 -15.96 50.99
N ILE A 322 -30.06 -15.58 49.99
CA ILE A 322 -29.90 -14.38 49.16
C ILE A 322 -31.29 -13.81 48.87
N THR A 323 -31.38 -12.47 48.67
CA THR A 323 -32.60 -11.81 48.22
C THR A 323 -32.86 -12.03 46.72
N VAL A 324 -34.07 -11.70 46.27
CA VAL A 324 -34.40 -11.74 44.81
C VAL A 324 -33.57 -10.70 44.04
N GLY A 325 -33.28 -9.54 44.67
CA GLY A 325 -32.38 -8.54 44.08
C GLY A 325 -30.92 -9.03 43.98
N GLU A 326 -30.44 -9.77 44.99
CA GLU A 326 -29.10 -10.39 44.96
C GLU A 326 -29.01 -11.52 43.94
N PHE A 327 -30.10 -12.22 43.68
CA PHE A 327 -30.20 -13.17 42.56
C PHE A 327 -30.02 -12.46 41.22
N THR A 328 -30.74 -11.36 40.97
CA THR A 328 -30.61 -10.61 39.70
C THR A 328 -29.20 -10.06 39.50
N LEU A 329 -28.57 -9.54 40.55
CA LEU A 329 -27.17 -9.08 40.53
C LEU A 329 -26.20 -10.23 40.21
N SER A 330 -26.39 -11.39 40.84
CA SER A 330 -25.50 -12.55 40.66
C SER A 330 -25.61 -13.14 39.24
N VAL A 331 -26.83 -13.18 38.68
CA VAL A 331 -27.05 -13.59 37.26
C VAL A 331 -26.36 -12.62 36.32
N SER A 332 -26.53 -11.31 36.50
CA SER A 332 -25.89 -10.30 35.70
C SER A 332 -24.36 -10.39 35.79
N ALA A 333 -23.82 -10.62 37.01
CA ALA A 333 -22.39 -10.80 37.22
C ALA A 333 -21.85 -12.08 36.57
N ALA A 334 -22.59 -13.19 36.59
CA ALA A 334 -22.20 -14.43 35.91
C ALA A 334 -22.11 -14.26 34.38
N SER A 335 -23.09 -13.55 33.78
CA SER A 335 -23.07 -13.21 32.36
C SER A 335 -21.91 -12.26 32.02
N ALA A 336 -21.69 -11.21 32.85
CA ALA A 336 -20.59 -10.27 32.66
C ALA A 336 -19.21 -10.94 32.80
N LEU A 337 -19.05 -11.91 33.71
CA LEU A 337 -17.81 -12.69 33.84
C LEU A 337 -17.49 -13.46 32.58
N TYR A 338 -18.49 -14.12 32.01
CA TYR A 338 -18.31 -14.84 30.73
C TYR A 338 -17.93 -13.91 29.59
N GLN A 339 -18.70 -12.81 29.40
CA GLN A 339 -18.44 -11.86 28.33
C GLN A 339 -17.05 -11.22 28.45
N SER A 340 -16.62 -10.88 29.67
CA SER A 340 -15.30 -10.28 29.91
C SER A 340 -14.17 -11.26 29.58
N LEU A 341 -14.30 -12.54 29.99
CA LEU A 341 -13.29 -13.56 29.68
C LEU A 341 -13.17 -13.80 28.16
N MET A 342 -14.32 -13.94 27.47
CA MET A 342 -14.35 -14.09 26.01
C MET A 342 -13.78 -12.85 25.31
N GLY A 343 -14.15 -11.66 25.79
CA GLY A 343 -13.66 -10.39 25.28
C GLY A 343 -12.14 -10.22 25.45
N ILE A 344 -11.56 -10.64 26.58
CA ILE A 344 -10.10 -10.63 26.78
C ILE A 344 -9.43 -11.53 25.74
N GLY A 345 -9.90 -12.76 25.57
CA GLY A 345 -9.32 -13.71 24.61
C GLY A 345 -9.38 -13.20 23.18
N GLN A 346 -10.53 -12.71 22.74
CA GLN A 346 -10.74 -12.16 21.40
C GLN A 346 -9.88 -10.91 21.14
N ASN A 347 -9.83 -9.97 22.09
CA ASN A 347 -9.06 -8.73 21.90
C ASN A 347 -7.55 -8.99 21.93
N LEU A 348 -7.05 -9.91 22.75
CA LEU A 348 -5.63 -10.30 22.73
C LEU A 348 -5.23 -10.94 21.39
N GLN A 349 -6.10 -11.80 20.85
CA GLN A 349 -5.90 -12.36 19.50
C GLN A 349 -5.86 -11.26 18.45
N GLN A 350 -6.85 -10.35 18.46
CA GLN A 350 -6.91 -9.23 17.51
C GLN A 350 -5.69 -8.31 17.61
N VAL A 351 -5.17 -8.04 18.82
CA VAL A 351 -3.91 -7.30 18.99
C VAL A 351 -2.77 -8.00 18.23
N GLY A 352 -2.65 -9.32 18.37
CA GLY A 352 -1.64 -10.10 17.66
C GLY A 352 -1.79 -10.01 16.14
N GLU A 353 -3.00 -10.21 15.62
CA GLU A 353 -3.30 -10.14 14.19
C GLU A 353 -3.03 -8.73 13.62
N LYS A 354 -3.53 -7.69 14.27
CA LYS A 354 -3.34 -6.30 13.84
C LYS A 354 -1.89 -5.84 13.92
N CYS A 355 -1.15 -6.30 14.94
CA CYS A 355 0.28 -6.05 15.03
C CYS A 355 1.05 -6.75 13.89
N ASN A 356 0.65 -7.95 13.47
CA ASN A 356 1.26 -8.63 12.33
C ASN A 356 1.00 -7.88 11.01
N TYR A 357 -0.22 -7.35 10.80
CA TYR A 357 -0.50 -6.49 9.65
C TYR A 357 0.32 -5.20 9.68
N ALA A 358 0.33 -4.51 10.81
CA ALA A 358 1.08 -3.27 10.97
C ALA A 358 2.61 -3.46 10.91
N TYR A 359 3.10 -4.67 11.22
CA TYR A 359 4.52 -5.01 11.09
C TYR A 359 5.00 -4.95 9.63
N ARG A 360 4.15 -5.30 8.67
CA ARG A 360 4.48 -5.21 7.24
C ARG A 360 4.80 -3.77 6.82
N PHE A 361 4.11 -2.80 7.40
CA PHE A 361 4.45 -1.39 7.23
C PHE A 361 5.83 -1.06 7.79
N LEU A 362 6.18 -1.55 9.00
CA LEU A 362 7.51 -1.35 9.58
C LEU A 362 8.61 -2.04 8.78
N GLU A 363 8.34 -3.25 8.30
CA GLU A 363 9.27 -4.01 7.44
C GLU A 363 9.55 -3.24 6.14
N PHE A 364 8.51 -2.60 5.56
CA PHE A 364 8.70 -1.78 4.38
C PHE A 364 9.49 -0.50 4.67
N LEU A 365 9.29 0.13 5.81
CA LEU A 365 10.10 1.29 6.22
C LEU A 365 11.57 0.94 6.49
N ASP A 366 11.85 -0.30 6.88
CA ASP A 366 13.22 -0.79 7.13
C ASP A 366 14.01 -1.07 5.82
N TYR A 367 13.38 -0.98 4.61
CA TYR A 367 14.14 -1.05 3.36
C TYR A 367 15.20 0.05 3.33
N PRO A 368 16.37 -0.19 2.73
CA PRO A 368 17.39 0.84 2.62
C PRO A 368 16.87 2.03 1.82
N ASP A 369 17.20 3.22 2.27
CA ASP A 369 17.08 4.41 1.45
C ASP A 369 18.11 4.33 0.33
N SER A 370 18.03 5.23 -0.64
CA SER A 370 19.00 5.35 -1.72
C SER A 370 20.43 5.22 -1.16
N ALA A 371 21.29 4.48 -1.85
CA ALA A 371 22.65 4.15 -1.37
C ALA A 371 23.38 5.41 -0.87
N VAL A 372 24.32 5.23 0.05
CA VAL A 372 25.15 6.34 0.58
C VAL A 372 25.80 7.04 -0.61
N HIS A 373 25.31 8.23 -0.93
CA HIS A 373 25.84 9.04 -2.01
C HIS A 373 27.01 9.85 -1.48
N GLY A 374 27.96 10.16 -2.38
CA GLY A 374 28.95 11.16 -2.11
C GLY A 374 28.29 12.51 -1.81
N ASP A 375 29.06 13.41 -1.30
CA ASP A 375 28.65 14.78 -0.92
C ASP A 375 29.33 15.85 -1.80
N LYS A 376 30.05 15.44 -2.85
CA LYS A 376 30.71 16.39 -3.74
C LYS A 376 29.67 17.20 -4.52
N PRO A 377 29.77 18.53 -4.52
CA PRO A 377 28.95 19.37 -5.38
C PRO A 377 29.40 19.24 -6.83
N VAL A 378 28.46 19.38 -7.76
CA VAL A 378 28.79 19.55 -9.18
C VAL A 378 28.91 21.05 -9.47
N SER A 379 29.93 21.43 -10.24
CA SER A 379 30.17 22.84 -10.57
C SER A 379 30.48 23.00 -12.06
N GLY A 380 29.95 24.04 -12.67
CA GLY A 380 30.15 24.35 -14.07
C GLY A 380 28.94 24.05 -14.93
N THR A 381 29.02 24.42 -16.21
CA THR A 381 27.96 24.22 -17.20
C THR A 381 28.42 23.33 -18.37
N GLU A 382 29.72 23.08 -18.47
CA GLU A 382 30.33 22.24 -19.50
C GLU A 382 30.96 21.01 -18.84
N HIS A 383 30.50 19.83 -19.20
CA HIS A 383 30.90 18.58 -18.56
C HIS A 383 31.37 17.54 -19.57
N VAL A 384 32.48 16.87 -19.23
CA VAL A 384 32.97 15.69 -19.95
C VAL A 384 32.42 14.44 -19.27
N ILE A 385 31.70 13.59 -19.99
CA ILE A 385 31.16 12.32 -19.50
C ILE A 385 32.00 11.17 -20.07
N GLU A 386 32.51 10.29 -19.23
CA GLU A 386 33.28 9.13 -19.65
C GLU A 386 32.72 7.84 -19.08
N PHE A 387 32.41 6.89 -19.95
CA PHE A 387 32.17 5.50 -19.57
C PHE A 387 33.47 4.73 -19.73
N ARG A 388 33.97 4.17 -18.63
CA ARG A 388 35.23 3.40 -18.61
C ARG A 388 34.94 1.94 -18.28
N ASP A 389 34.99 1.09 -19.29
CA ASP A 389 34.80 -0.35 -19.20
C ASP A 389 33.51 -0.74 -18.47
N VAL A 390 32.41 -0.05 -18.77
CA VAL A 390 31.14 -0.19 -18.05
C VAL A 390 30.41 -1.45 -18.47
N SER A 391 30.17 -2.32 -17.50
CA SER A 391 29.30 -3.49 -17.65
C SER A 391 28.17 -3.42 -16.62
N PHE A 392 26.96 -3.81 -17.04
CA PHE A 392 25.79 -3.76 -16.20
C PHE A 392 24.82 -4.92 -16.48
N LYS A 393 24.29 -5.48 -15.38
CA LYS A 393 23.14 -6.38 -15.41
C LYS A 393 22.08 -5.93 -14.39
N TYR A 394 20.82 -6.04 -14.79
CA TYR A 394 19.73 -5.73 -13.87
C TYR A 394 19.72 -6.67 -12.66
N PRO A 395 19.27 -6.22 -11.50
CA PRO A 395 19.05 -7.09 -10.34
C PRO A 395 18.22 -8.32 -10.75
N ARG A 396 18.72 -9.54 -10.48
CA ARG A 396 18.13 -10.84 -10.85
C ARG A 396 18.29 -11.28 -12.32
N ALA A 397 18.82 -10.47 -13.20
CA ALA A 397 19.19 -10.95 -14.52
C ALA A 397 20.43 -11.84 -14.43
N GLU A 398 20.46 -12.93 -15.19
CA GLU A 398 21.65 -13.79 -15.28
C GLU A 398 22.67 -13.20 -16.25
N GLU A 399 22.20 -12.52 -17.29
CA GLU A 399 23.03 -11.96 -18.33
C GLU A 399 23.26 -10.45 -18.19
N TYR A 400 24.43 -10.00 -18.68
CA TYR A 400 24.74 -8.59 -18.78
C TYR A 400 23.93 -7.93 -19.90
N THR A 401 23.31 -6.80 -19.58
CA THR A 401 22.60 -5.95 -20.56
C THR A 401 23.58 -5.00 -21.27
N LEU A 402 24.61 -4.53 -20.57
CA LEU A 402 25.73 -3.78 -21.16
C LEU A 402 27.03 -4.49 -20.81
N ARG A 403 27.97 -4.50 -21.77
CA ARG A 403 29.26 -5.18 -21.66
C ARG A 403 30.39 -4.31 -22.18
N HIS A 404 31.35 -3.99 -21.33
CA HIS A 404 32.58 -3.29 -21.69
C HIS A 404 32.34 -2.02 -22.54
N VAL A 405 31.35 -1.20 -22.14
CA VAL A 405 31.01 0.04 -22.84
C VAL A 405 32.07 1.10 -22.51
N ASN A 406 32.69 1.63 -23.58
CA ASN A 406 33.66 2.70 -23.51
C ASN A 406 33.24 3.81 -24.46
N ILE A 407 32.97 5.01 -23.92
CA ILE A 407 32.63 6.19 -24.71
C ILE A 407 32.94 7.46 -23.91
N THR A 408 33.36 8.50 -24.61
CA THR A 408 33.54 9.85 -24.05
C THR A 408 32.62 10.80 -24.80
N ILE A 409 31.78 11.51 -24.05
CA ILE A 409 30.91 12.57 -24.56
C ILE A 409 31.52 13.91 -24.13
N ARG A 410 31.82 14.75 -25.12
CA ARG A 410 32.45 16.03 -24.88
C ARG A 410 31.43 17.12 -24.55
N PRO A 411 31.86 18.24 -23.95
CA PRO A 411 30.98 19.39 -23.76
C PRO A 411 30.43 19.86 -25.12
N ASN A 412 29.17 20.23 -25.12
CA ASN A 412 28.45 20.73 -26.32
C ASN A 412 28.35 19.73 -27.48
N GLU A 413 28.62 18.45 -27.26
CA GLU A 413 28.52 17.40 -28.28
C GLU A 413 27.09 16.87 -28.36
N HIS A 414 26.58 16.73 -29.57
CA HIS A 414 25.31 16.08 -29.88
C HIS A 414 25.57 14.62 -30.27
N LEU A 415 25.24 13.70 -29.35
CA LEU A 415 25.41 12.26 -29.54
C LEU A 415 24.10 11.58 -29.90
N SER A 416 24.04 10.87 -30.99
CA SER A 416 22.93 9.95 -31.29
C SER A 416 23.28 8.52 -30.86
N ILE A 417 22.36 7.85 -30.20
CA ILE A 417 22.45 6.44 -29.82
C ILE A 417 21.43 5.65 -30.65
N VAL A 418 21.90 4.72 -31.45
CA VAL A 418 21.06 3.89 -32.33
C VAL A 418 21.34 2.41 -32.10
N GLY A 419 20.44 1.54 -32.56
CA GLY A 419 20.58 0.09 -32.45
C GLY A 419 19.22 -0.60 -32.37
N LEU A 420 19.21 -1.91 -32.50
CA LEU A 420 18.00 -2.72 -32.43
C LEU A 420 17.36 -2.66 -31.03
N ASN A 421 16.10 -3.11 -30.96
CA ASN A 421 15.43 -3.25 -29.68
C ASN A 421 16.17 -4.24 -28.78
N GLY A 422 16.33 -3.91 -27.49
CA GLY A 422 17.09 -4.73 -26.55
C GLY A 422 18.60 -4.56 -26.58
N ALA A 423 19.15 -3.70 -27.45
CA ALA A 423 20.61 -3.47 -27.55
C ALA A 423 21.24 -2.74 -26.33
N GLY A 424 20.44 -2.28 -25.36
CA GLY A 424 20.93 -1.64 -24.14
C GLY A 424 20.83 -0.10 -24.12
N LYS A 425 20.22 0.54 -25.12
CA LYS A 425 20.14 2.01 -25.26
C LYS A 425 19.51 2.71 -24.03
N THR A 426 18.31 2.30 -23.64
CA THR A 426 17.61 2.86 -22.46
C THR A 426 18.36 2.53 -21.16
N THR A 427 19.02 1.38 -21.08
CA THR A 427 19.87 1.01 -19.94
C THR A 427 21.07 1.96 -19.82
N PHE A 428 21.69 2.34 -20.92
CA PHE A 428 22.77 3.32 -20.95
C PHE A 428 22.32 4.67 -20.32
N ILE A 429 21.13 5.15 -20.71
CA ILE A 429 20.56 6.39 -20.13
C ILE A 429 20.22 6.23 -18.65
N LYS A 430 19.63 5.09 -18.25
CA LYS A 430 19.34 4.82 -16.84
C LYS A 430 20.59 4.85 -15.97
N LEU A 431 21.72 4.33 -16.45
CA LEU A 431 23.01 4.39 -15.77
C LEU A 431 23.59 5.81 -15.75
N LEU A 432 23.52 6.53 -16.87
CA LEU A 432 23.97 7.90 -16.96
C LEU A 432 23.20 8.81 -16.00
N CYS A 433 21.88 8.65 -15.89
CA CYS A 433 21.06 9.40 -14.95
C CYS A 433 21.19 8.90 -13.48
N ARG A 434 22.05 7.91 -13.25
CA ARG A 434 22.26 7.27 -11.96
C ARG A 434 20.94 6.79 -11.32
N LEU A 435 20.05 6.19 -12.15
CA LEU A 435 18.90 5.41 -11.65
C LEU A 435 19.35 4.00 -11.21
N TYR A 436 20.48 3.55 -11.73
CA TYR A 436 21.19 2.32 -11.35
C TYR A 436 22.68 2.61 -11.26
N ASP A 437 23.37 1.95 -10.35
CA ASP A 437 24.83 1.93 -10.31
C ASP A 437 25.36 0.84 -11.26
N VAL A 438 26.56 1.05 -11.81
CA VAL A 438 27.22 0.08 -12.69
C VAL A 438 27.63 -1.18 -11.93
N THR A 439 27.58 -2.35 -12.61
CA THR A 439 28.06 -3.61 -12.03
C THR A 439 29.58 -3.67 -12.03
N GLU A 440 30.22 -3.26 -13.12
CA GLU A 440 31.67 -3.20 -13.30
C GLU A 440 32.05 -1.93 -14.07
N GLY A 441 33.25 -1.45 -13.87
CA GLY A 441 33.71 -0.20 -14.45
C GLY A 441 33.27 1.04 -13.69
N ALA A 442 33.34 2.19 -14.35
CA ALA A 442 32.95 3.47 -13.76
C ALA A 442 32.40 4.44 -14.81
N ILE A 443 31.46 5.28 -14.41
CA ILE A 443 31.03 6.46 -15.16
C ILE A 443 31.61 7.67 -14.46
N LEU A 444 32.31 8.50 -15.20
CA LEU A 444 32.94 9.69 -14.69
C LEU A 444 32.32 10.94 -15.29
N VAL A 445 32.18 11.99 -14.49
CA VAL A 445 31.88 13.34 -14.95
C VAL A 445 33.05 14.22 -14.49
N ASP A 446 33.68 14.88 -15.44
CA ASP A 446 34.89 15.69 -15.21
C ASP A 446 36.01 14.93 -14.47
N GLY A 447 36.16 13.65 -14.77
CA GLY A 447 37.16 12.76 -14.17
C GLY A 447 36.82 12.24 -12.77
N VAL A 448 35.68 12.61 -12.21
CA VAL A 448 35.18 12.13 -10.91
C VAL A 448 34.10 11.10 -11.11
N ASP A 449 34.15 10.00 -10.35
CA ASP A 449 33.12 8.97 -10.39
C ASP A 449 31.76 9.54 -9.94
N ILE A 450 30.69 9.25 -10.71
CA ILE A 450 29.36 9.79 -10.42
C ILE A 450 28.85 9.38 -9.04
N ARG A 451 29.37 8.32 -8.46
CA ARG A 451 29.03 7.85 -7.10
C ARG A 451 29.56 8.75 -5.99
N GLU A 452 30.57 9.60 -6.28
CA GLU A 452 31.13 10.53 -5.32
C GLU A 452 30.38 11.87 -5.26
N TYR A 453 29.51 12.16 -6.23
CA TYR A 453 28.67 13.35 -6.21
C TYR A 453 27.43 13.18 -5.33
N SER A 454 26.93 14.29 -4.78
CA SER A 454 25.58 14.36 -4.22
C SER A 454 24.56 14.01 -5.31
N GLU A 455 23.64 13.10 -5.00
CA GLU A 455 22.63 12.63 -5.98
C GLU A 455 21.74 13.79 -6.47
N GLU A 456 21.37 14.68 -5.55
CA GLU A 456 20.55 15.86 -5.86
C GLU A 456 21.24 16.78 -6.85
N GLU A 457 22.52 17.12 -6.58
CA GLU A 457 23.33 17.98 -7.46
C GLU A 457 23.60 17.30 -8.81
N TYR A 458 23.94 16.00 -8.78
CA TYR A 458 24.20 15.24 -9.99
C TYR A 458 22.97 15.19 -10.92
N ARG A 459 21.78 14.96 -10.38
CA ARG A 459 20.54 14.95 -11.17
C ARG A 459 20.17 16.31 -11.76
N LYS A 460 20.66 17.41 -11.20
CA LYS A 460 20.47 18.75 -11.78
C LYS A 460 21.18 18.93 -13.12
N LEU A 461 22.19 18.10 -13.41
CA LEU A 461 22.88 18.11 -14.71
C LEU A 461 21.99 17.72 -15.89
N PHE A 462 20.87 17.05 -15.66
CA PHE A 462 20.10 16.42 -16.72
C PHE A 462 18.68 16.96 -16.88
N SER A 463 18.32 17.28 -18.12
CA SER A 463 16.94 17.42 -18.58
C SER A 463 16.58 16.19 -19.40
N VAL A 464 15.68 15.33 -18.90
CA VAL A 464 15.42 14.02 -19.51
C VAL A 464 13.96 13.89 -19.95
N VAL A 465 13.76 13.40 -21.17
CA VAL A 465 12.48 12.86 -21.65
C VAL A 465 12.67 11.36 -21.86
N PHE A 466 12.10 10.55 -20.98
CA PHE A 466 12.07 9.10 -21.12
C PHE A 466 10.99 8.66 -22.11
N GLN A 467 11.13 7.46 -22.68
CA GLN A 467 10.14 6.87 -23.58
C GLN A 467 8.79 6.66 -22.91
N ASP A 468 8.79 6.25 -21.63
CA ASP A 468 7.63 5.96 -20.80
C ASP A 468 7.26 7.10 -19.82
N PHE A 469 7.43 8.34 -20.26
CA PHE A 469 7.15 9.51 -19.45
C PHE A 469 5.71 9.53 -18.92
N ALA A 470 5.54 9.97 -17.67
CA ALA A 470 4.23 10.14 -17.05
C ALA A 470 3.76 11.61 -17.11
N ILE A 471 2.47 11.79 -17.40
CA ILE A 471 1.75 13.06 -17.21
C ILE A 471 0.83 12.89 -16.00
N PHE A 472 0.90 13.82 -15.07
CA PHE A 472 0.16 13.75 -13.81
C PHE A 472 -1.19 14.45 -13.92
N ALA A 473 -2.16 14.01 -13.12
CA ALA A 473 -3.50 14.61 -13.05
C ALA A 473 -3.48 15.95 -12.27
N PHE A 474 -2.54 16.82 -12.60
CA PHE A 474 -2.38 18.19 -12.11
C PHE A 474 -2.64 19.17 -13.26
N SER A 475 -2.49 20.47 -13.04
CA SER A 475 -2.59 21.46 -14.10
C SER A 475 -1.47 21.28 -15.16
N LEU A 476 -1.67 21.82 -16.36
CA LEU A 476 -0.62 21.82 -17.39
C LEU A 476 0.61 22.58 -16.89
N ARG A 477 0.43 23.69 -16.17
CA ARG A 477 1.50 24.46 -15.53
C ARG A 477 2.33 23.58 -14.59
N GLU A 478 1.69 22.91 -13.63
CA GLU A 478 2.38 22.07 -12.66
C GLU A 478 3.12 20.92 -13.33
N ASN A 479 2.57 20.36 -14.41
CA ASN A 479 3.25 19.31 -15.19
C ASN A 479 4.52 19.80 -15.88
N ILE A 480 4.59 21.09 -16.25
CA ILE A 480 5.79 21.68 -16.86
C ILE A 480 6.80 22.07 -15.78
N GLU A 481 6.34 22.73 -14.71
CA GLU A 481 7.18 23.25 -13.64
C GLU A 481 7.74 22.18 -12.69
N MET A 482 7.34 20.92 -12.83
CA MET A 482 7.68 19.82 -11.94
C MET A 482 9.12 19.82 -11.42
N GLY A 483 9.27 20.18 -10.13
CA GLY A 483 10.51 20.02 -9.40
C GLY A 483 11.62 21.00 -9.75
N ASN A 484 11.38 22.02 -10.53
CA ASN A 484 12.38 23.07 -10.72
C ASN A 484 12.26 24.09 -9.58
N VAL A 485 13.05 23.92 -8.53
CA VAL A 485 13.05 24.73 -7.30
C VAL A 485 13.95 25.96 -7.43
N GLU A 486 14.73 26.08 -8.49
CA GLU A 486 15.80 27.08 -8.61
C GLU A 486 15.38 28.45 -9.17
N PHE A 487 14.11 28.73 -9.31
CA PHE A 487 13.73 30.13 -9.38
C PHE A 487 13.79 30.75 -7.97
N GLU A 488 14.96 31.21 -7.58
CA GLU A 488 15.19 31.99 -6.35
C GLU A 488 14.38 33.29 -6.28
N THR A 489 13.58 33.58 -7.27
CA THR A 489 12.70 34.73 -7.29
C THR A 489 11.24 34.25 -7.23
N ASP A 490 10.56 34.69 -6.21
CA ASP A 490 9.09 34.65 -6.04
C ASP A 490 8.34 35.44 -7.13
N ASP A 491 8.99 35.72 -8.26
CA ASP A 491 8.48 36.48 -9.39
C ASP A 491 7.64 35.57 -10.30
N ALA A 492 6.36 35.48 -9.95
CA ALA A 492 5.37 34.71 -10.72
C ALA A 492 5.33 35.12 -12.19
N ALA A 493 5.65 36.36 -12.52
CA ALA A 493 5.66 36.87 -13.90
C ALA A 493 6.82 36.27 -14.71
N LYS A 494 8.00 36.11 -14.11
CA LYS A 494 9.12 35.48 -14.77
C LYS A 494 8.89 33.99 -14.99
N ARG A 495 8.33 33.30 -14.00
CA ARG A 495 7.92 31.89 -14.14
C ARG A 495 6.94 31.70 -15.29
N ASP A 496 5.88 32.53 -15.34
CA ASP A 496 4.89 32.49 -16.41
C ASP A 496 5.51 32.76 -17.79
N ALA A 497 6.41 33.72 -17.89
CA ALA A 497 7.14 34.01 -19.13
C ALA A 497 7.98 32.81 -19.60
N CYS A 498 8.71 32.17 -18.70
CA CYS A 498 9.51 30.99 -18.99
C CYS A 498 8.66 29.79 -19.43
N VAL A 499 7.53 29.54 -18.75
CA VAL A 499 6.58 28.49 -19.17
C VAL A 499 6.03 28.77 -20.58
N ARG A 500 5.64 30.01 -20.88
CA ARG A 500 5.14 30.37 -22.22
C ARG A 500 6.20 30.25 -23.31
N GLU A 501 7.43 30.57 -23.01
CA GLU A 501 8.56 30.37 -23.89
C GLU A 501 8.75 28.89 -24.21
N THR A 502 8.82 28.02 -23.19
CA THR A 502 8.97 26.57 -23.39
C THR A 502 7.82 25.95 -24.18
N LEU A 503 6.58 26.45 -23.99
CA LEU A 503 5.42 26.03 -24.81
C LEU A 503 5.58 26.41 -26.28
N SER A 504 6.09 27.61 -26.55
CA SER A 504 6.34 28.07 -27.92
C SER A 504 7.39 27.20 -28.59
N LEU A 505 8.45 26.87 -27.85
CA LEU A 505 9.56 26.06 -28.33
C LEU A 505 9.14 24.60 -28.59
N SER A 506 8.40 23.99 -27.69
CA SER A 506 7.88 22.62 -27.86
C SER A 506 6.73 22.50 -28.86
N GLY A 507 6.21 23.62 -29.36
CA GLY A 507 5.06 23.63 -30.26
C GLY A 507 3.73 23.27 -29.58
N LEU A 508 3.62 23.47 -28.26
CA LEU A 508 2.39 23.21 -27.48
C LEU A 508 1.57 24.48 -27.24
N LYS A 509 2.06 25.67 -27.62
CA LYS A 509 1.44 26.97 -27.31
C LYS A 509 -0.01 27.05 -27.77
N GLU A 510 -0.27 26.78 -29.05
CA GLU A 510 -1.62 26.85 -29.61
C GLU A 510 -2.59 25.85 -28.96
N ASP A 511 -2.09 24.66 -28.60
CA ASP A 511 -2.88 23.65 -27.90
C ASP A 511 -3.22 24.11 -26.47
N ALA A 512 -2.26 24.71 -25.78
CA ALA A 512 -2.44 25.24 -24.41
C ALA A 512 -3.44 26.43 -24.38
N GLU A 513 -3.41 27.29 -25.41
CA GLU A 513 -4.35 28.44 -25.55
C GLU A 513 -5.80 27.99 -25.81
N LYS A 514 -6.00 26.79 -26.37
CA LYS A 514 -7.33 26.19 -26.61
C LYS A 514 -7.91 25.49 -25.36
N LEU A 515 -7.12 25.28 -24.33
CA LEU A 515 -7.59 24.63 -23.10
C LEU A 515 -8.54 25.57 -22.32
N PRO A 516 -9.56 25.03 -21.62
CA PRO A 516 -10.60 25.83 -20.94
C PRO A 516 -10.08 26.92 -20.00
N ASN A 517 -9.01 26.59 -19.25
CA ASN A 517 -8.36 27.53 -18.31
C ASN A 517 -6.88 27.79 -18.68
N GLY A 518 -6.51 27.60 -19.96
CA GLY A 518 -5.13 27.74 -20.40
C GLY A 518 -4.17 26.84 -19.61
N LEU A 519 -3.09 27.42 -19.07
CA LEU A 519 -2.07 26.70 -18.27
C LEU A 519 -2.60 26.06 -16.99
N ASP A 520 -3.64 26.63 -16.40
CA ASP A 520 -4.21 26.17 -15.14
C ASP A 520 -5.32 25.12 -15.34
N THR A 521 -5.46 24.59 -16.56
CA THR A 521 -6.36 23.48 -16.87
C THR A 521 -5.85 22.20 -16.23
N THR A 522 -6.67 21.57 -15.39
CA THR A 522 -6.40 20.24 -14.82
C THR A 522 -6.39 19.19 -15.91
N LEU A 523 -5.34 18.37 -15.95
CA LEU A 523 -5.22 17.25 -16.89
C LEU A 523 -5.86 16.00 -16.29
N TYR A 524 -6.52 15.23 -17.15
CA TYR A 524 -7.33 14.07 -16.77
C TYR A 524 -8.53 14.40 -15.88
N LYS A 525 -9.48 13.48 -15.85
CA LYS A 525 -10.71 13.60 -15.04
C LYS A 525 -10.63 12.93 -13.67
N SER A 526 -9.41 12.62 -13.20
CA SER A 526 -9.21 11.91 -11.93
C SER A 526 -9.62 12.71 -10.70
N PHE A 527 -9.47 14.04 -10.75
CA PHE A 527 -9.79 14.95 -9.64
C PHE A 527 -10.80 16.05 -10.00
N ASP A 528 -10.97 16.32 -11.29
CA ASP A 528 -11.89 17.35 -11.79
C ASP A 528 -12.69 16.78 -12.98
N GLU A 529 -14.01 16.78 -12.89
CA GLU A 529 -14.88 16.32 -13.98
C GLU A 529 -14.71 17.14 -15.27
N LYS A 530 -14.25 18.40 -15.14
CA LYS A 530 -13.91 19.29 -16.26
C LYS A 530 -12.49 19.10 -16.77
N GLY A 531 -11.73 18.19 -16.18
CA GLY A 531 -10.35 17.89 -16.58
C GLY A 531 -10.27 17.50 -18.05
N THR A 532 -9.19 17.90 -18.71
CA THR A 532 -8.97 17.68 -20.15
C THR A 532 -7.98 16.56 -20.38
N GLU A 533 -8.29 15.64 -21.29
CA GLU A 533 -7.36 14.63 -21.74
C GLU A 533 -6.54 15.14 -22.92
N LEU A 534 -5.23 15.01 -22.83
CA LEU A 534 -4.31 15.36 -23.89
C LEU A 534 -4.18 14.20 -24.90
N SER A 535 -4.06 14.52 -26.19
CA SER A 535 -3.67 13.55 -27.21
C SER A 535 -2.25 13.02 -26.97
N GLY A 536 -1.88 11.90 -27.59
CA GLY A 536 -0.53 11.35 -27.49
C GLY A 536 0.57 12.36 -27.83
N GLY A 537 0.39 13.11 -28.91
CA GLY A 537 1.32 14.17 -29.32
C GLY A 537 1.38 15.35 -28.33
N GLN A 538 0.24 15.77 -27.77
CA GLN A 538 0.23 16.82 -26.77
C GLN A 538 0.90 16.39 -25.45
N ARG A 539 0.71 15.14 -25.03
CA ARG A 539 1.42 14.57 -23.88
C ARG A 539 2.92 14.58 -24.09
N GLN A 540 3.37 14.21 -25.29
CA GLN A 540 4.78 14.20 -25.63
C GLN A 540 5.38 15.61 -25.66
N LYS A 541 4.69 16.58 -26.28
CA LYS A 541 5.08 18.00 -26.25
C LYS A 541 5.12 18.56 -24.81
N THR A 542 4.23 18.10 -23.91
CA THR A 542 4.26 18.48 -22.49
C THR A 542 5.52 17.94 -21.80
N ALA A 543 5.91 16.69 -22.07
CA ALA A 543 7.15 16.12 -21.52
C ALA A 543 8.40 16.87 -22.03
N ILE A 544 8.40 17.24 -23.31
CA ILE A 544 9.45 18.08 -23.90
C ILE A 544 9.48 19.46 -23.24
N SER A 545 8.32 20.12 -23.05
CA SER A 545 8.24 21.40 -22.33
C SER A 545 8.82 21.32 -20.93
N ARG A 546 8.57 20.23 -20.20
CA ARG A 546 9.15 19.96 -18.88
C ARG A 546 10.69 19.90 -18.91
N ALA A 547 11.26 19.21 -19.90
CA ALA A 547 12.71 19.12 -20.04
C ALA A 547 13.34 20.47 -20.41
N LEU A 548 12.67 21.25 -21.28
CA LEU A 548 13.12 22.60 -21.64
C LEU A 548 13.05 23.58 -20.47
N TYR A 549 11.97 23.52 -19.69
CA TYR A 549 11.79 24.35 -18.51
C TYR A 549 12.90 24.14 -17.47
N ARG A 550 13.31 22.88 -17.28
CA ARG A 550 14.41 22.50 -16.37
C ARG A 550 15.75 23.11 -16.78
N ASN A 551 15.97 23.32 -18.06
CA ASN A 551 17.11 24.03 -18.61
C ASN A 551 18.51 23.52 -18.21
N ALA A 552 18.65 22.22 -17.94
CA ALA A 552 19.90 21.61 -17.49
C ALA A 552 21.02 21.63 -18.58
N PRO A 553 22.32 21.50 -18.19
CA PRO A 553 23.45 21.49 -19.11
C PRO A 553 23.45 20.32 -20.11
N ILE A 554 22.86 19.18 -19.74
CA ILE A 554 22.81 17.96 -20.56
C ILE A 554 21.35 17.61 -20.82
N VAL A 555 20.98 17.51 -22.11
CA VAL A 555 19.63 17.15 -22.52
C VAL A 555 19.62 15.72 -23.03
N ILE A 556 18.71 14.90 -22.51
CA ILE A 556 18.55 13.49 -22.91
C ILE A 556 17.14 13.27 -23.44
N LEU A 557 17.03 12.73 -24.63
CA LEU A 557 15.77 12.47 -25.29
C LEU A 557 15.71 11.01 -25.75
N ASP A 558 14.88 10.23 -25.06
CA ASP A 558 14.65 8.82 -25.39
C ASP A 558 13.35 8.70 -26.20
N GLU A 559 13.48 8.54 -27.52
CA GLU A 559 12.37 8.46 -28.50
C GLU A 559 11.33 9.60 -28.38
N PRO A 560 11.77 10.86 -28.38
CA PRO A 560 10.90 12.00 -28.06
C PRO A 560 9.81 12.28 -29.09
N THR A 561 9.75 11.56 -30.21
CA THR A 561 8.85 11.82 -31.33
C THR A 561 7.99 10.62 -31.74
N ALA A 562 7.94 9.57 -30.91
CA ALA A 562 7.24 8.32 -31.25
C ALA A 562 5.73 8.50 -31.52
N ALA A 563 5.08 9.50 -30.91
CA ALA A 563 3.64 9.80 -31.08
C ALA A 563 3.37 11.02 -31.99
N LEU A 564 4.39 11.56 -32.68
CA LEU A 564 4.27 12.73 -33.55
C LEU A 564 4.21 12.33 -35.02
N ASP A 565 3.52 13.15 -35.82
CA ASP A 565 3.57 13.04 -37.27
C ASP A 565 4.95 13.51 -37.82
N PRO A 566 5.32 13.10 -39.03
CA PRO A 566 6.65 13.41 -39.60
C PRO A 566 6.95 14.91 -39.73
N VAL A 567 5.93 15.77 -39.93
CA VAL A 567 6.10 17.22 -40.05
C VAL A 567 6.37 17.84 -38.67
N ALA A 568 5.56 17.48 -37.68
CA ALA A 568 5.77 17.92 -36.30
C ALA A 568 7.12 17.41 -35.75
N GLU A 569 7.53 16.21 -36.10
CA GLU A 569 8.82 15.67 -35.75
C GLU A 569 9.97 16.48 -36.34
N TYR A 570 9.94 16.75 -37.64
CA TYR A 570 10.95 17.58 -38.32
C TYR A 570 11.04 18.98 -37.70
N ASP A 571 9.90 19.60 -37.43
CA ASP A 571 9.86 20.92 -36.82
C ASP A 571 10.44 20.93 -35.39
N ILE A 572 10.23 19.86 -34.63
CA ILE A 572 10.82 19.70 -33.30
C ILE A 572 12.32 19.51 -33.43
N TYR A 573 12.83 18.61 -34.28
CA TYR A 573 14.27 18.44 -34.43
C TYR A 573 14.97 19.73 -34.92
N ARG A 574 14.39 20.43 -35.87
CA ARG A 574 14.90 21.72 -36.33
C ARG A 574 14.91 22.79 -35.25
N LYS A 575 13.90 22.81 -34.40
CA LYS A 575 13.84 23.70 -33.23
C LYS A 575 14.79 23.24 -32.13
N PHE A 576 14.97 21.94 -31.95
CA PHE A 576 15.88 21.41 -30.95
C PHE A 576 17.32 21.82 -31.16
N ASP A 577 17.80 21.83 -32.39
CA ASP A 577 19.13 22.34 -32.68
C ASP A 577 19.32 23.81 -32.25
N THR A 578 18.23 24.60 -32.38
CA THR A 578 18.18 25.97 -31.86
C THR A 578 18.03 26.02 -30.34
N LEU A 579 17.40 25.02 -29.72
CA LEU A 579 17.00 24.99 -28.30
C LEU A 579 18.09 24.40 -27.42
N VAL A 580 18.73 23.33 -27.89
CA VAL A 580 19.88 22.73 -27.21
C VAL A 580 21.06 23.66 -27.29
N GLY A 581 21.19 24.40 -28.42
CA GLY A 581 22.19 25.45 -28.60
C GLY A 581 23.61 24.93 -28.30
N GLN A 582 24.26 25.52 -27.30
CA GLN A 582 25.59 25.14 -26.84
C GLN A 582 25.56 24.13 -25.67
N LYS A 583 24.56 23.25 -25.58
CA LYS A 583 24.47 22.22 -24.54
C LYS A 583 24.81 20.85 -25.08
N SER A 584 25.28 19.95 -24.24
CA SER A 584 25.42 18.55 -24.61
C SER A 584 24.06 17.90 -24.78
N ALA A 585 23.86 17.11 -25.83
CA ALA A 585 22.61 16.41 -26.08
C ALA A 585 22.83 14.95 -26.42
N ILE A 586 21.96 14.08 -25.89
CA ILE A 586 21.97 12.65 -26.15
C ILE A 586 20.60 12.28 -26.70
N TYR A 587 20.56 11.76 -27.92
CA TYR A 587 19.35 11.37 -28.61
C TYR A 587 19.31 9.86 -28.79
N ILE A 588 18.27 9.20 -28.29
CA ILE A 588 17.94 7.85 -28.71
C ILE A 588 16.81 7.95 -29.74
N SER A 589 17.06 7.46 -30.94
CA SER A 589 16.06 7.48 -32.00
C SER A 589 16.02 6.15 -32.75
N HIS A 590 14.82 5.68 -33.05
CA HIS A 590 14.59 4.62 -34.02
C HIS A 590 14.49 5.14 -35.45
N ARG A 591 14.43 6.46 -35.65
CA ARG A 591 14.39 7.11 -36.97
C ARG A 591 15.77 7.68 -37.29
N LEU A 592 16.48 6.99 -38.15
CA LEU A 592 17.87 7.35 -38.49
C LEU A 592 18.01 8.67 -39.25
N SER A 593 16.90 9.23 -39.77
CA SER A 593 16.88 10.56 -40.38
C SER A 593 17.27 11.66 -39.38
N SER A 594 16.97 11.50 -38.08
CA SER A 594 17.34 12.45 -37.03
C SER A 594 18.83 12.41 -36.65
N CYS A 595 19.53 11.30 -36.96
CA CYS A 595 20.96 11.16 -36.65
C CYS A 595 21.84 12.12 -37.46
N LYS A 596 21.34 12.67 -38.58
CA LYS A 596 22.04 13.65 -39.38
C LYS A 596 22.31 14.99 -38.68
N PHE A 597 21.55 15.27 -37.64
CA PHE A 597 21.70 16.49 -36.84
C PHE A 597 22.69 16.33 -35.68
N CYS A 598 23.27 15.14 -35.51
CA CYS A 598 24.18 14.85 -34.41
C CYS A 598 25.65 14.84 -34.90
N ASP A 599 26.56 15.28 -34.01
CA ASP A 599 28.00 15.30 -34.28
C ASP A 599 28.57 13.89 -34.35
N ARG A 600 28.06 13.00 -33.51
CA ARG A 600 28.50 11.61 -33.40
C ARG A 600 27.33 10.65 -33.24
N ILE A 601 27.53 9.44 -33.69
CA ILE A 601 26.56 8.34 -33.62
C ILE A 601 27.26 7.14 -32.96
N ALA A 602 26.65 6.60 -31.91
CA ALA A 602 27.05 5.35 -31.26
C ALA A 602 26.05 4.25 -31.62
N VAL A 603 26.52 3.20 -32.27
CA VAL A 603 25.69 2.06 -32.69
C VAL A 603 25.82 0.95 -31.65
N PHE A 604 24.73 0.69 -30.96
CA PHE A 604 24.64 -0.39 -29.96
C PHE A 604 24.17 -1.68 -30.60
N SER A 605 24.90 -2.76 -30.36
CA SER A 605 24.49 -4.14 -30.66
C SER A 605 25.02 -5.08 -29.56
N ASP A 606 24.21 -6.03 -29.12
CA ASP A 606 24.54 -7.04 -28.11
C ASP A 606 25.15 -6.46 -26.84
N GLY A 607 24.62 -5.32 -26.40
CA GLY A 607 25.02 -4.65 -25.15
C GLY A 607 26.36 -3.91 -25.21
N THR A 608 26.94 -3.70 -26.41
CA THR A 608 28.20 -2.99 -26.60
C THR A 608 28.11 -1.98 -27.74
N ILE A 609 29.02 -1.01 -27.78
CA ILE A 609 29.16 -0.08 -28.90
C ILE A 609 29.99 -0.75 -29.98
N LYS A 610 29.38 -1.04 -31.15
CA LYS A 610 30.05 -1.68 -32.30
C LYS A 610 30.64 -0.68 -33.26
N GLU A 611 29.94 0.43 -33.46
CA GLU A 611 30.37 1.48 -34.39
C GLU A 611 30.24 2.84 -33.73
N TYR A 612 31.18 3.74 -33.98
CA TYR A 612 31.17 5.10 -33.47
C TYR A 612 31.81 6.04 -34.50
N GLY A 613 31.09 7.04 -34.97
CA GLY A 613 31.57 7.97 -35.99
C GLY A 613 30.54 9.05 -36.33
N THR A 614 30.84 9.80 -37.40
CA THR A 614 29.86 10.73 -38.00
C THR A 614 28.86 9.99 -38.86
N HIS A 615 27.75 10.66 -39.22
CA HIS A 615 26.78 10.10 -40.18
C HIS A 615 27.45 9.69 -41.51
N GLU A 616 28.30 10.55 -42.02
CA GLU A 616 28.99 10.32 -43.30
C GLU A 616 29.94 9.12 -43.22
N ASP A 617 30.67 8.98 -42.14
CA ASP A 617 31.59 7.85 -41.95
C ASP A 617 30.81 6.53 -41.87
N LEU A 618 29.75 6.48 -41.10
CA LEU A 618 29.03 5.25 -40.80
C LEU A 618 28.08 4.81 -41.93
N VAL A 619 27.49 5.74 -42.68
CA VAL A 619 26.63 5.36 -43.83
C VAL A 619 27.41 4.78 -44.97
N ASN A 620 28.70 5.14 -45.13
CA ASN A 620 29.59 4.66 -46.15
C ASN A 620 30.43 3.46 -45.69
N LEU A 621 30.27 2.97 -44.45
CA LEU A 621 31.03 1.83 -43.94
C LEU A 621 30.54 0.52 -44.55
N PRO A 622 31.40 -0.18 -45.35
CA PRO A 622 31.00 -1.42 -46.01
C PRO A 622 30.64 -2.51 -44.98
N GLY A 623 29.42 -3.04 -45.05
CA GLY A 623 28.91 -4.03 -44.09
C GLY A 623 28.66 -3.47 -42.68
N GLY A 624 28.58 -2.14 -42.57
CA GLY A 624 28.29 -1.47 -41.30
C GLY A 624 26.84 -1.65 -40.88
N ILE A 625 26.62 -1.87 -39.56
CA ILE A 625 25.28 -2.02 -38.94
C ILE A 625 24.46 -0.75 -39.19
N TYR A 626 25.07 0.42 -39.02
CA TYR A 626 24.41 1.70 -39.27
C TYR A 626 23.99 1.85 -40.74
N ALA A 627 24.88 1.53 -41.69
CA ALA A 627 24.60 1.61 -43.11
C ALA A 627 23.40 0.70 -43.47
N GLU A 628 23.42 -0.54 -43.02
CA GLU A 628 22.31 -1.49 -43.23
C GLU A 628 20.98 -0.97 -42.71
N MET A 629 20.97 -0.49 -41.46
CA MET A 629 19.77 0.08 -40.82
C MET A 629 19.28 1.31 -41.58
N PHE A 630 20.18 2.21 -41.98
CA PHE A 630 19.84 3.44 -42.67
C PHE A 630 19.25 3.15 -44.07
N HIS A 631 19.88 2.26 -44.85
CA HIS A 631 19.36 1.85 -46.16
C HIS A 631 18.02 1.13 -46.07
N ALA A 632 17.84 0.27 -45.07
CA ALA A 632 16.56 -0.39 -44.83
C ALA A 632 15.43 0.62 -44.54
N GLN A 633 15.69 1.65 -43.73
CA GLN A 633 14.70 2.71 -43.50
C GLN A 633 14.48 3.59 -44.74
N ALA A 634 15.53 3.95 -45.46
CA ALA A 634 15.42 4.81 -46.65
C ALA A 634 14.58 4.17 -47.77
N GLN A 635 14.62 2.84 -47.93
CA GLN A 635 13.79 2.11 -48.90
C GLN A 635 12.28 2.31 -48.70
N TYR A 636 11.82 2.50 -47.44
CA TYR A 636 10.39 2.76 -47.15
C TYR A 636 9.94 4.17 -47.56
N TYR A 637 10.86 5.11 -47.79
CA TYR A 637 10.55 6.50 -48.16
C TYR A 637 10.77 6.83 -49.63
N VAL A 638 11.44 5.93 -50.39
CA VAL A 638 11.80 6.14 -51.78
C VAL A 638 11.02 5.22 -52.73
N GLY A 639 10.20 4.30 -52.19
CA GLY A 639 9.35 3.36 -52.92
C GLY A 639 8.05 3.96 -53.43
#